data_205d9f1cbe20afc9280144d837c60917
#
_entry.id   205d9f1cbe20afc9280144d837c60917
#
_cell.length_a   1.000
_cell.length_b   1.000
_cell.length_c   1.000
_cell.angle_alpha   90.00
_cell.angle_beta   90.00
_cell.angle_gamma   90.00
#
_symmetry.space_group_name_H-M   'P 1'
#
loop_
_entity.id
_entity.type
_entity.pdbx_description
1 polymer ?
#
loop_
_entity_poly.entity_id
_entity_poly.type
_entity_poly.pdbx_seq_one_letter_code
_entity_poly.pdbx_strand_id
1 'polypeptide(L)'
;MEAEVFLLTSNAFHVVGASYHSTAAEIFDLVEEAGLSALVSEAELHKAQQTLLTPRLRLAAEISWLPELSDAEISTVMSAQGKFAETALLDLVGNFAELAKANILADFCVRQSVSEEIVSALLKAWEWIEPDTVLAFLRSTRRAAGMPDPDAKLLNTCLHDLRGVHAVIVVASVLGGKGPGSVMRMLVDDEVLKSSPSSLLPAMVKEYEKRNERILSTAAADISDTISKAKTGSLELSAGLIRIVELLQEWSKFARPIAGFYRWRGHSEPRTKALFFEIRSYLLDLVNNENKLDEAKKLILWSGAFLAETEDLKKVSDKDLADIEAVMADHQAAELFAPLAAACETAKSAHKEFSKVVRRSGVVTSAPNPVGLFVSTLEGYLAKGGDANLAAVASLDLSLSFNNDYDDPEVAYKLLQAVMHRLKDCAVSQATMDRLGDDAETLFGNWKIPEIEKQKGNRSRMMTLVEESILIAPPGLKTEFSTLHSALMKQRRDSRMKLVGWGVIIAIIAVPIVLSNSKKTSSYSSSTASDTYRSSTTSANKPFTPDYSTTSNNSIHVVPPTPVDTRSEVKPLPGVGQSLNRSELRYCIFQGKRLDLLRSLAFTDAAVSSFNALVSDFNGRCANFRYRQNDMDQVKSEAASKTSQFMTEASTIAKGW
;
A
#
# COMPACT_ATOMS: atom_id res chain seq x y z
N MET A 1 -16.93 -17.71 -35.33
CA MET A 1 -17.47 -19.08 -35.42
C MET A 1 -18.15 -19.33 -34.08
N GLU A 2 -19.43 -19.58 -34.06
CA GLU A 2 -20.15 -19.90 -32.82
C GLU A 2 -19.78 -21.29 -32.35
N ALA A 3 -19.76 -21.54 -31.02
CA ALA A 3 -19.34 -22.84 -30.44
C ALA A 3 -20.19 -24.04 -30.92
N GLU A 4 -21.41 -23.77 -31.43
CA GLU A 4 -22.30 -24.78 -32.01
C GLU A 4 -21.76 -25.48 -33.28
N VAL A 5 -20.71 -24.92 -33.89
CA VAL A 5 -20.16 -25.41 -35.18
C VAL A 5 -18.94 -26.35 -35.00
N PHE A 6 -18.40 -26.49 -33.81
CA PHE A 6 -17.25 -27.37 -33.58
C PHE A 6 -17.68 -28.69 -32.98
N LEU A 7 -18.19 -29.56 -33.83
CA LEU A 7 -18.30 -30.98 -33.54
C LEU A 7 -17.54 -31.74 -34.61
N LEU A 8 -16.78 -32.77 -34.24
CA LEU A 8 -16.13 -33.65 -35.22
C LEU A 8 -17.12 -34.20 -36.23
N THR A 9 -18.38 -34.47 -35.80
CA THR A 9 -19.46 -34.92 -36.67
C THR A 9 -19.94 -33.88 -37.70
N SER A 10 -19.69 -32.61 -37.45
CA SER A 10 -20.02 -31.51 -38.39
C SER A 10 -18.87 -31.11 -39.30
N ASN A 11 -17.69 -31.71 -39.12
CA ASN A 11 -16.55 -31.44 -39.97
C ASN A 11 -16.82 -31.95 -41.40
N ALA A 12 -16.41 -31.19 -42.41
CA ALA A 12 -16.66 -31.51 -43.81
C ALA A 12 -16.13 -32.86 -44.26
N PHE A 13 -15.01 -33.32 -43.70
CA PHE A 13 -14.49 -34.65 -43.95
C PHE A 13 -15.43 -35.76 -43.46
N HIS A 14 -16.01 -35.61 -42.28
CA HIS A 14 -16.98 -36.57 -41.76
C HIS A 14 -18.29 -36.55 -42.53
N VAL A 15 -18.81 -35.33 -42.82
CA VAL A 15 -20.09 -35.14 -43.47
C VAL A 15 -20.19 -35.84 -44.81
N VAL A 16 -19.10 -35.85 -45.60
CA VAL A 16 -19.04 -36.53 -46.92
C VAL A 16 -18.30 -37.84 -46.93
N GLY A 17 -17.73 -38.27 -45.78
CA GLY A 17 -16.91 -39.50 -45.70
C GLY A 17 -15.56 -39.41 -46.40
N ALA A 18 -15.02 -38.20 -46.59
CA ALA A 18 -13.75 -37.97 -47.26
C ALA A 18 -12.54 -38.24 -46.33
N SER A 19 -11.40 -38.58 -46.91
CA SER A 19 -10.10 -38.66 -46.25
C SER A 19 -9.21 -37.48 -46.62
N TYR A 20 -8.08 -37.29 -45.89
CA TYR A 20 -7.07 -36.28 -46.23
C TYR A 20 -6.51 -36.42 -47.65
N HIS A 21 -6.55 -37.63 -48.20
CA HIS A 21 -6.03 -38.00 -49.53
C HIS A 21 -7.09 -37.87 -50.63
N SER A 22 -8.34 -37.60 -50.30
CA SER A 22 -9.43 -37.51 -51.29
C SER A 22 -9.20 -36.39 -52.29
N THR A 23 -9.14 -36.77 -53.56
CA THR A 23 -9.06 -35.83 -54.72
C THR A 23 -10.36 -35.09 -54.93
N ALA A 24 -10.32 -34.06 -55.77
CA ALA A 24 -11.55 -33.31 -56.13
C ALA A 24 -12.63 -34.20 -56.78
N ALA A 25 -12.22 -35.16 -57.62
CA ALA A 25 -13.15 -36.11 -58.26
C ALA A 25 -13.82 -37.04 -57.23
N GLU A 26 -12.99 -37.64 -56.33
CA GLU A 26 -13.52 -38.49 -55.27
C GLU A 26 -14.46 -37.74 -54.31
N ILE A 27 -14.21 -36.45 -54.04
CA ILE A 27 -15.12 -35.64 -53.22
C ILE A 27 -16.50 -35.48 -53.91
N PHE A 28 -16.55 -35.32 -55.22
CA PHE A 28 -17.84 -35.28 -55.95
C PHE A 28 -18.57 -36.62 -55.83
N ASP A 29 -17.89 -37.73 -56.04
CA ASP A 29 -18.47 -39.08 -55.93
C ASP A 29 -18.99 -39.37 -54.51
N LEU A 30 -18.20 -39.03 -53.48
CA LEU A 30 -18.58 -39.20 -52.07
C LEU A 30 -19.80 -38.30 -51.67
N VAL A 31 -19.94 -37.11 -52.23
CA VAL A 31 -21.09 -36.25 -51.98
C VAL A 31 -22.35 -36.83 -52.61
N GLU A 32 -22.24 -37.38 -53.81
CA GLU A 32 -23.36 -38.08 -54.46
C GLU A 32 -23.80 -39.32 -53.68
N GLU A 33 -22.84 -40.15 -53.22
CA GLU A 33 -23.08 -41.35 -52.40
C GLU A 33 -23.73 -40.97 -51.05
N ALA A 34 -23.20 -39.93 -50.34
CA ALA A 34 -23.76 -39.47 -49.09
C ALA A 34 -25.19 -38.94 -49.27
N GLY A 35 -25.50 -38.30 -50.41
CA GLY A 35 -26.83 -37.81 -50.76
C GLY A 35 -27.86 -38.94 -50.89
N LEU A 36 -27.44 -40.13 -51.34
CA LEU A 36 -28.31 -41.28 -51.42
C LEU A 36 -28.74 -41.85 -50.07
N SER A 37 -27.95 -41.62 -49.03
CA SER A 37 -28.22 -42.09 -47.65
C SER A 37 -29.32 -41.35 -46.91
N ALA A 38 -29.70 -40.16 -47.37
CA ALA A 38 -30.65 -39.23 -46.73
C ALA A 38 -30.42 -38.93 -45.25
N LEU A 39 -29.20 -39.20 -44.70
CA LEU A 39 -28.82 -38.95 -43.32
C LEU A 39 -28.36 -37.52 -43.11
N VAL A 40 -27.90 -36.85 -44.16
CA VAL A 40 -27.39 -35.47 -44.16
C VAL A 40 -28.25 -34.63 -45.14
N SER A 41 -28.54 -33.37 -44.80
CA SER A 41 -29.28 -32.50 -45.69
C SER A 41 -28.46 -32.11 -46.91
N GLU A 42 -29.14 -31.90 -48.07
CA GLU A 42 -28.50 -31.45 -49.31
C GLU A 42 -27.68 -30.15 -49.12
N ALA A 43 -28.20 -29.22 -48.28
CA ALA A 43 -27.51 -27.98 -47.96
C ALA A 43 -26.20 -28.20 -47.20
N GLU A 44 -26.14 -29.17 -46.25
CA GLU A 44 -24.94 -29.54 -45.51
C GLU A 44 -23.93 -30.23 -46.43
N LEU A 45 -24.36 -31.12 -47.28
CA LEU A 45 -23.50 -31.79 -48.28
C LEU A 45 -22.87 -30.76 -49.22
N HIS A 46 -23.66 -29.84 -49.76
CA HIS A 46 -23.14 -28.79 -50.64
C HIS A 46 -22.13 -27.88 -49.94
N LYS A 47 -22.42 -27.48 -48.68
CA LYS A 47 -21.49 -26.72 -47.85
C LYS A 47 -20.19 -27.48 -47.59
N ALA A 48 -20.27 -28.74 -47.26
CA ALA A 48 -19.11 -29.62 -47.04
C ALA A 48 -18.26 -29.76 -48.30
N GLN A 49 -18.91 -30.02 -49.45
CA GLN A 49 -18.26 -30.07 -50.77
C GLN A 49 -17.52 -28.75 -51.08
N GLN A 50 -18.18 -27.62 -50.96
CA GLN A 50 -17.57 -26.30 -51.17
C GLN A 50 -16.37 -26.10 -50.25
N THR A 51 -16.49 -26.51 -48.97
CA THR A 51 -15.40 -26.42 -47.98
C THR A 51 -14.20 -27.23 -48.42
N LEU A 52 -14.38 -28.48 -48.84
CA LEU A 52 -13.26 -29.36 -49.21
C LEU A 52 -12.63 -29.02 -50.55
N LEU A 53 -13.38 -28.43 -51.50
CA LEU A 53 -12.86 -28.01 -52.80
C LEU A 53 -12.20 -26.61 -52.79
N THR A 54 -12.42 -25.83 -51.75
CA THR A 54 -11.84 -24.48 -51.64
C THR A 54 -10.58 -24.55 -50.78
N PRO A 55 -9.36 -24.32 -51.31
CA PRO A 55 -8.08 -24.58 -50.61
C PRO A 55 -7.98 -23.94 -49.24
N ARG A 56 -8.51 -22.71 -49.05
CA ARG A 56 -8.49 -22.01 -47.77
C ARG A 56 -9.49 -22.61 -46.76
N LEU A 57 -10.70 -22.93 -47.18
CA LEU A 57 -11.72 -23.51 -46.29
C LEU A 57 -11.35 -24.96 -45.94
N ARG A 58 -10.77 -25.70 -46.89
CA ARG A 58 -10.24 -27.04 -46.64
C ARG A 58 -9.14 -27.02 -45.57
N LEU A 59 -8.24 -26.03 -45.57
CA LEU A 59 -7.23 -25.90 -44.52
C LEU A 59 -7.83 -25.83 -43.11
N ALA A 60 -8.87 -25.02 -42.95
CA ALA A 60 -9.58 -24.92 -41.68
C ALA A 60 -10.26 -26.24 -41.28
N ALA A 61 -10.85 -26.96 -42.26
CA ALA A 61 -11.44 -28.28 -42.03
C ALA A 61 -10.39 -29.33 -41.68
N GLU A 62 -9.24 -29.34 -42.36
CA GLU A 62 -8.12 -30.25 -42.12
C GLU A 62 -7.56 -30.14 -40.71
N ILE A 63 -7.27 -28.93 -40.24
CA ILE A 63 -6.71 -28.74 -38.89
C ILE A 63 -7.72 -29.00 -37.77
N SER A 64 -9.01 -28.86 -38.04
CA SER A 64 -10.10 -29.13 -37.09
C SER A 64 -10.68 -30.53 -37.19
N TRP A 65 -10.08 -31.40 -38.01
CA TRP A 65 -10.40 -32.82 -38.10
C TRP A 65 -9.48 -33.67 -37.21
N LEU A 66 -9.03 -34.82 -37.69
CA LEU A 66 -8.19 -35.78 -36.96
C LEU A 66 -6.84 -35.99 -37.69
N PRO A 67 -5.96 -34.97 -37.76
CA PRO A 67 -4.71 -35.05 -38.48
C PRO A 67 -3.79 -36.15 -37.91
N GLU A 68 -3.04 -36.82 -38.80
CA GLU A 68 -2.06 -37.85 -38.49
C GLU A 68 -2.65 -39.13 -37.89
N LEU A 69 -3.99 -39.27 -37.77
CA LEU A 69 -4.63 -40.53 -37.40
C LEU A 69 -4.88 -41.39 -38.63
N SER A 70 -4.73 -42.73 -38.47
CA SER A 70 -5.14 -43.72 -39.46
C SER A 70 -6.66 -43.82 -39.55
N ASP A 71 -7.17 -44.33 -40.68
CA ASP A 71 -8.62 -44.55 -40.88
C ASP A 71 -9.24 -45.47 -39.80
N ALA A 72 -8.51 -46.42 -39.28
CA ALA A 72 -8.94 -47.29 -38.19
C ALA A 72 -9.09 -46.52 -36.86
N GLU A 73 -8.15 -45.62 -36.55
CA GLU A 73 -8.22 -44.75 -35.35
C GLU A 73 -9.35 -43.75 -35.49
N ILE A 74 -9.51 -43.12 -36.66
CA ILE A 74 -10.62 -42.23 -36.97
C ILE A 74 -11.97 -42.96 -36.76
N SER A 75 -12.10 -44.18 -37.32
CA SER A 75 -13.31 -44.99 -37.14
C SER A 75 -13.58 -45.34 -35.68
N THR A 76 -12.53 -45.64 -34.90
CA THR A 76 -12.64 -45.89 -33.45
C THR A 76 -13.14 -44.67 -32.72
N VAL A 77 -12.55 -43.49 -32.95
CA VAL A 77 -12.97 -42.23 -32.33
C VAL A 77 -14.43 -41.89 -32.68
N MET A 78 -14.80 -42.00 -33.98
CA MET A 78 -16.13 -41.59 -34.43
C MET A 78 -17.22 -42.58 -33.98
N SER A 79 -16.95 -43.88 -33.91
CA SER A 79 -17.93 -44.89 -33.44
C SER A 79 -18.20 -44.81 -31.93
N ALA A 80 -17.25 -44.31 -31.19
CA ALA A 80 -17.31 -44.21 -29.73
C ALA A 80 -17.72 -42.81 -29.21
N GLN A 81 -17.99 -41.86 -30.11
CA GLN A 81 -18.42 -40.50 -29.74
C GLN A 81 -19.63 -40.50 -28.80
N GLY A 82 -19.53 -39.70 -27.73
CA GLY A 82 -20.58 -39.57 -26.71
C GLY A 82 -20.74 -40.78 -25.78
N LYS A 83 -19.94 -41.81 -25.91
CA LYS A 83 -20.00 -43.04 -25.10
C LYS A 83 -18.80 -43.22 -24.17
N PHE A 84 -17.77 -42.43 -24.31
CA PHE A 84 -16.60 -42.54 -23.46
C PHE A 84 -16.85 -42.00 -22.04
N ALA A 85 -16.39 -42.79 -21.05
CA ALA A 85 -16.01 -42.21 -19.76
C ALA A 85 -14.71 -41.40 -19.92
N GLU A 86 -14.50 -40.35 -19.12
CA GLU A 86 -13.33 -39.47 -19.22
C GLU A 86 -12.00 -40.21 -19.17
N THR A 87 -11.87 -41.19 -18.26
CA THR A 87 -10.65 -42.03 -18.14
C THR A 87 -10.36 -42.81 -19.40
N ALA A 88 -11.38 -43.46 -19.98
CA ALA A 88 -11.23 -44.23 -21.21
C ALA A 88 -10.91 -43.33 -22.42
N LEU A 89 -11.43 -42.12 -22.44
CA LEU A 89 -11.08 -41.13 -23.46
C LEU A 89 -9.60 -40.70 -23.33
N LEU A 90 -9.14 -40.38 -22.12
CA LEU A 90 -7.75 -39.98 -21.88
C LEU A 90 -6.77 -41.09 -22.24
N ASP A 91 -7.10 -42.32 -21.92
CA ASP A 91 -6.30 -43.51 -22.33
C ASP A 91 -6.25 -43.66 -23.85
N LEU A 92 -7.40 -43.51 -24.54
CA LEU A 92 -7.48 -43.62 -26.00
C LEU A 92 -6.61 -42.57 -26.69
N VAL A 93 -6.73 -41.29 -26.28
CA VAL A 93 -6.02 -40.19 -26.96
C VAL A 93 -4.56 -40.07 -26.53
N GLY A 94 -4.10 -40.85 -25.55
CA GLY A 94 -2.77 -40.76 -24.97
C GLY A 94 -1.63 -40.79 -25.99
N ASN A 95 -1.76 -41.60 -27.02
CA ASN A 95 -0.75 -41.81 -28.07
C ASN A 95 -1.05 -41.09 -29.39
N PHE A 96 -2.12 -40.31 -29.47
CA PHE A 96 -2.48 -39.60 -30.70
C PHE A 96 -1.63 -38.35 -30.90
N ALA A 97 -1.54 -37.88 -32.16
CA ALA A 97 -0.93 -36.61 -32.50
C ALA A 97 -1.63 -35.45 -31.76
N GLU A 98 -0.86 -34.47 -31.30
CA GLU A 98 -1.34 -33.49 -30.34
C GLU A 98 -2.50 -32.62 -30.87
N LEU A 99 -2.52 -32.31 -32.18
CA LEU A 99 -3.62 -31.58 -32.79
C LEU A 99 -4.91 -32.42 -32.86
N ALA A 100 -4.83 -33.70 -33.21
CA ALA A 100 -5.96 -34.63 -33.20
C ALA A 100 -6.48 -34.82 -31.76
N LYS A 101 -5.59 -35.02 -30.80
CA LYS A 101 -5.90 -35.09 -29.37
C LYS A 101 -6.66 -33.85 -28.91
N ALA A 102 -6.17 -32.67 -29.25
CA ALA A 102 -6.81 -31.39 -28.89
C ALA A 102 -8.23 -31.30 -29.47
N ASN A 103 -8.43 -31.70 -30.72
CA ASN A 103 -9.74 -31.70 -31.39
C ASN A 103 -10.72 -32.68 -30.74
N ILE A 104 -10.29 -33.88 -30.39
CA ILE A 104 -11.13 -34.88 -29.72
C ILE A 104 -11.54 -34.43 -28.32
N LEU A 105 -10.60 -33.88 -27.55
CA LEU A 105 -10.87 -33.38 -26.22
C LEU A 105 -11.81 -32.14 -26.26
N ALA A 106 -11.66 -31.26 -27.25
CA ALA A 106 -12.57 -30.13 -27.45
C ALA A 106 -13.98 -30.60 -27.85
N ASP A 107 -14.12 -31.60 -28.75
CA ASP A 107 -15.42 -32.19 -29.09
C ASP A 107 -16.10 -32.80 -27.85
N PHE A 108 -15.34 -33.46 -26.99
CA PHE A 108 -15.86 -33.99 -25.74
C PHE A 108 -16.38 -32.89 -24.81
N CYS A 109 -15.64 -31.76 -24.71
CA CYS A 109 -16.06 -30.58 -23.93
C CYS A 109 -17.37 -29.92 -24.42
N VAL A 110 -17.71 -30.05 -25.70
CA VAL A 110 -19.01 -29.56 -26.22
C VAL A 110 -20.18 -30.38 -25.68
N ARG A 111 -19.98 -31.67 -25.45
CA ARG A 111 -21.05 -32.64 -25.15
C ARG A 111 -21.32 -32.82 -23.66
N GLN A 112 -20.35 -32.53 -22.79
CA GLN A 112 -20.43 -32.83 -21.36
C GLN A 112 -19.74 -31.76 -20.52
N SER A 113 -20.16 -31.63 -19.25
CA SER A 113 -19.36 -30.97 -18.24
C SER A 113 -18.09 -31.73 -18.00
N VAL A 114 -16.97 -31.06 -18.06
CA VAL A 114 -15.65 -31.71 -18.02
C VAL A 114 -14.96 -31.57 -16.68
N SER A 115 -14.16 -32.56 -16.35
CA SER A 115 -13.26 -32.53 -15.21
C SER A 115 -12.01 -31.68 -15.49
N GLU A 116 -11.24 -31.45 -14.45
CA GLU A 116 -9.95 -30.77 -14.54
C GLU A 116 -8.94 -31.56 -15.39
N GLU A 117 -8.98 -32.87 -15.31
CA GLU A 117 -8.09 -33.77 -16.03
C GLU A 117 -8.23 -33.60 -17.54
N ILE A 118 -9.47 -33.51 -18.06
CA ILE A 118 -9.74 -33.25 -19.49
C ILE A 118 -9.19 -31.88 -19.91
N VAL A 119 -9.45 -30.86 -19.12
CA VAL A 119 -8.95 -29.51 -19.43
C VAL A 119 -7.42 -29.45 -19.37
N SER A 120 -6.81 -30.11 -18.39
CA SER A 120 -5.35 -30.21 -18.27
C SER A 120 -4.74 -30.96 -19.47
N ALA A 121 -5.36 -32.07 -19.90
CA ALA A 121 -4.91 -32.80 -21.08
C ALA A 121 -5.00 -31.94 -22.37
N LEU A 122 -6.07 -31.17 -22.52
CA LEU A 122 -6.22 -30.24 -23.65
C LEU A 122 -5.20 -29.10 -23.62
N LEU A 123 -4.91 -28.55 -22.44
CA LEU A 123 -3.85 -27.55 -22.27
C LEU A 123 -2.49 -28.10 -22.67
N LYS A 124 -2.16 -29.33 -22.23
CA LYS A 124 -0.93 -30.03 -22.59
C LYS A 124 -0.85 -30.27 -24.09
N ALA A 125 -1.94 -30.74 -24.72
CA ALA A 125 -1.94 -30.96 -26.17
C ALA A 125 -1.60 -29.66 -26.93
N TRP A 126 -2.19 -28.50 -26.54
CA TRP A 126 -1.88 -27.22 -27.17
C TRP A 126 -0.47 -26.69 -26.89
N GLU A 127 0.22 -27.22 -25.89
CA GLU A 127 1.63 -26.90 -25.60
C GLU A 127 2.56 -27.54 -26.65
N TRP A 128 2.23 -28.77 -27.08
CA TRP A 128 3.08 -29.58 -27.94
C TRP A 128 2.69 -29.55 -29.43
N ILE A 129 1.68 -28.80 -29.84
CA ILE A 129 1.34 -28.59 -31.25
C ILE A 129 2.45 -27.79 -31.93
N GLU A 130 3.21 -28.43 -32.79
CA GLU A 130 4.25 -27.85 -33.61
C GLU A 130 3.70 -27.47 -34.99
N PRO A 131 3.57 -26.18 -35.37
CA PRO A 131 3.03 -25.79 -36.68
C PRO A 131 3.78 -26.35 -37.87
N ASP A 132 5.10 -26.56 -37.76
CA ASP A 132 5.91 -27.09 -38.85
C ASP A 132 5.63 -28.58 -39.09
N THR A 133 5.38 -29.36 -38.05
CA THR A 133 4.97 -30.78 -38.16
C THR A 133 3.61 -30.88 -38.83
N VAL A 134 2.64 -30.09 -38.38
CA VAL A 134 1.30 -30.03 -39.02
C VAL A 134 1.41 -29.60 -40.49
N LEU A 135 2.26 -28.61 -40.79
CA LEU A 135 2.48 -28.17 -42.17
C LEU A 135 3.06 -29.24 -43.05
N ALA A 136 4.02 -30.03 -42.54
CA ALA A 136 4.65 -31.13 -43.26
C ALA A 136 3.63 -32.23 -43.59
N PHE A 137 2.79 -32.63 -42.60
CA PHE A 137 1.70 -33.56 -42.80
C PHE A 137 0.72 -33.08 -43.86
N LEU A 138 0.23 -31.86 -43.76
CA LEU A 138 -0.74 -31.29 -44.70
C LEU A 138 -0.19 -31.13 -46.10
N ARG A 139 1.09 -30.84 -46.27
CA ARG A 139 1.75 -30.82 -47.60
C ARG A 139 1.78 -32.18 -48.24
N SER A 140 2.10 -33.24 -47.49
CA SER A 140 2.15 -34.58 -48.00
C SER A 140 0.77 -35.10 -48.45
N THR A 141 -0.27 -34.89 -47.60
CA THR A 141 -1.63 -35.34 -47.89
C THR A 141 -2.27 -34.53 -49.04
N ARG A 142 -2.07 -33.24 -49.10
CA ARG A 142 -2.58 -32.38 -50.18
C ARG A 142 -1.94 -32.69 -51.53
N ARG A 143 -0.64 -33.03 -51.59
CA ARG A 143 0.01 -33.46 -52.81
C ARG A 143 -0.59 -34.76 -53.33
N ALA A 144 -0.86 -35.72 -52.44
CA ALA A 144 -1.55 -36.94 -52.79
C ALA A 144 -2.98 -36.70 -53.32
N ALA A 145 -3.68 -35.70 -52.74
CA ALA A 145 -5.01 -35.29 -53.17
C ALA A 145 -5.04 -34.36 -54.40
N GLY A 146 -3.88 -34.00 -54.99
CA GLY A 146 -3.81 -33.08 -56.11
C GLY A 146 -4.16 -31.63 -55.75
N MET A 147 -4.04 -31.25 -54.47
CA MET A 147 -4.35 -29.95 -53.95
C MET A 147 -3.09 -29.08 -53.77
N PRO A 148 -3.18 -27.72 -53.84
CA PRO A 148 -2.04 -26.86 -53.62
C PRO A 148 -1.53 -26.95 -52.18
N ASP A 149 -0.22 -26.84 -52.01
CA ASP A 149 0.44 -26.78 -50.70
C ASP A 149 -0.12 -25.63 -49.84
N PRO A 150 -0.35 -25.82 -48.54
CA PRO A 150 -0.81 -24.77 -47.66
C PRO A 150 0.32 -23.77 -47.37
N ASP A 151 -0.02 -22.48 -47.27
CA ASP A 151 0.89 -21.44 -46.83
C ASP A 151 1.07 -21.48 -45.31
N ALA A 152 2.32 -21.40 -44.84
CA ALA A 152 2.65 -21.44 -43.40
C ALA A 152 1.99 -20.28 -42.60
N LYS A 153 1.90 -19.06 -43.18
CA LYS A 153 1.24 -17.94 -42.51
C LYS A 153 -0.25 -18.18 -42.38
N LEU A 154 -0.89 -18.74 -43.41
CA LEU A 154 -2.30 -19.06 -43.35
C LEU A 154 -2.58 -20.18 -42.35
N LEU A 155 -1.71 -21.23 -42.28
CA LEU A 155 -1.82 -22.28 -41.27
C LEU A 155 -1.76 -21.70 -39.84
N ASN A 156 -0.78 -20.82 -39.56
CA ASN A 156 -0.67 -20.19 -38.25
C ASN A 156 -1.92 -19.36 -37.89
N THR A 157 -2.52 -18.68 -38.86
CA THR A 157 -3.78 -17.97 -38.65
C THR A 157 -4.92 -18.93 -38.32
N CYS A 158 -5.06 -20.01 -39.09
CA CYS A 158 -6.09 -21.04 -38.84
C CYS A 158 -5.90 -21.76 -37.49
N LEU A 159 -4.67 -22.07 -37.10
CA LEU A 159 -4.37 -22.62 -35.76
C LEU A 159 -4.69 -21.62 -34.63
N HIS A 160 -4.44 -20.34 -34.86
CA HIS A 160 -4.84 -19.30 -33.89
C HIS A 160 -6.37 -19.24 -33.74
N ASP A 161 -7.11 -19.27 -34.86
CA ASP A 161 -8.56 -19.25 -34.85
C ASP A 161 -9.14 -20.51 -34.19
N LEU A 162 -8.60 -21.71 -34.51
CA LEU A 162 -8.99 -22.98 -33.89
C LEU A 162 -8.77 -22.96 -32.37
N ARG A 163 -7.62 -22.45 -31.91
CA ARG A 163 -7.33 -22.29 -30.51
C ARG A 163 -8.37 -21.38 -29.82
N GLY A 164 -8.78 -20.30 -30.48
CA GLY A 164 -9.87 -19.44 -30.00
C GLY A 164 -11.19 -20.19 -29.86
N VAL A 165 -11.53 -21.07 -30.82
CA VAL A 165 -12.73 -21.93 -30.74
C VAL A 165 -12.66 -22.91 -29.58
N HIS A 166 -11.52 -23.59 -29.39
CA HIS A 166 -11.31 -24.49 -28.25
C HIS A 166 -11.43 -23.75 -26.92
N ALA A 167 -10.88 -22.53 -26.80
CA ALA A 167 -11.01 -21.70 -25.61
C ALA A 167 -12.48 -21.38 -25.28
N VAL A 168 -13.28 -21.01 -26.30
CA VAL A 168 -14.72 -20.73 -26.15
C VAL A 168 -15.46 -21.96 -25.64
N ILE A 169 -15.17 -23.14 -26.20
CA ILE A 169 -15.78 -24.42 -25.84
C ILE A 169 -15.48 -24.79 -24.39
N VAL A 170 -14.21 -24.80 -24.03
CA VAL A 170 -13.78 -25.19 -22.68
C VAL A 170 -14.37 -24.24 -21.63
N VAL A 171 -14.28 -22.93 -21.87
CA VAL A 171 -14.84 -21.94 -20.94
C VAL A 171 -16.35 -22.10 -20.80
N ALA A 172 -17.07 -22.40 -21.89
CA ALA A 172 -18.52 -22.67 -21.83
C ALA A 172 -18.83 -23.92 -20.99
N SER A 173 -18.10 -25.01 -21.20
CA SER A 173 -18.24 -26.27 -20.45
C SER A 173 -17.93 -26.08 -18.97
N VAL A 174 -16.84 -25.37 -18.65
CA VAL A 174 -16.42 -25.06 -17.28
C VAL A 174 -17.44 -24.17 -16.55
N LEU A 175 -18.00 -23.16 -17.21
CA LEU A 175 -19.01 -22.26 -16.64
C LEU A 175 -20.38 -22.93 -16.46
N GLY A 176 -20.70 -23.93 -17.27
CA GLY A 176 -21.92 -24.75 -17.14
C GLY A 176 -21.88 -25.74 -15.95
N GLY A 177 -20.73 -25.93 -15.33
CA GLY A 177 -20.53 -26.84 -14.19
C GLY A 177 -20.83 -26.22 -12.81
N LYS A 178 -20.48 -26.94 -11.75
CA LYS A 178 -20.72 -26.57 -10.34
C LYS A 178 -19.89 -25.34 -9.89
N GLY A 179 -20.38 -24.16 -10.18
CA GLY A 179 -19.84 -22.90 -9.68
C GLY A 179 -18.90 -22.17 -10.63
N PRO A 180 -19.12 -20.88 -10.84
CA PRO A 180 -18.32 -20.07 -11.75
C PRO A 180 -16.87 -20.01 -11.28
N GLY A 181 -15.96 -20.47 -12.10
CA GLY A 181 -14.52 -20.30 -11.90
C GLY A 181 -13.82 -21.31 -10.99
N SER A 182 -14.47 -22.38 -10.51
CA SER A 182 -13.77 -23.40 -9.72
C SER A 182 -12.64 -24.05 -10.54
N VAL A 183 -12.93 -24.56 -11.73
CA VAL A 183 -11.95 -25.16 -12.63
C VAL A 183 -10.94 -24.12 -13.13
N MET A 184 -11.40 -22.93 -13.52
CA MET A 184 -10.48 -21.84 -13.91
C MET A 184 -9.54 -21.43 -12.78
N ARG A 185 -10.00 -21.45 -11.53
CA ARG A 185 -9.16 -21.19 -10.35
C ARG A 185 -8.13 -22.28 -10.16
N MET A 186 -8.55 -23.52 -10.22
CA MET A 186 -7.66 -24.68 -10.07
C MET A 186 -6.57 -24.65 -11.15
N LEU A 187 -6.92 -24.41 -12.41
CA LEU A 187 -5.95 -24.26 -13.51
C LEU A 187 -4.96 -23.10 -13.31
N VAL A 188 -5.37 -22.04 -12.64
CA VAL A 188 -4.53 -20.86 -12.40
C VAL A 188 -3.71 -20.99 -11.11
N ASP A 189 -4.24 -21.67 -10.09
CA ASP A 189 -3.57 -21.84 -8.80
C ASP A 189 -2.61 -23.03 -8.78
N ASP A 190 -2.74 -23.97 -9.74
CA ASP A 190 -2.00 -25.22 -9.72
C ASP A 190 -0.61 -25.16 -10.39
N GLU A 191 0.25 -26.11 -10.03
CA GLU A 191 1.61 -26.29 -10.54
C GLU A 191 1.69 -26.51 -12.07
N VAL A 192 0.57 -26.84 -12.72
CA VAL A 192 0.47 -26.97 -14.18
C VAL A 192 0.92 -25.69 -14.89
N LEU A 193 0.68 -24.52 -14.30
CA LEU A 193 1.14 -23.23 -14.84
C LEU A 193 2.63 -22.95 -14.57
N LYS A 194 3.23 -23.64 -13.63
CA LYS A 194 4.63 -23.41 -13.27
C LYS A 194 5.61 -24.13 -14.22
N SER A 195 5.16 -25.17 -14.90
CA SER A 195 6.02 -26.01 -15.70
C SER A 195 6.08 -25.65 -17.18
N SER A 196 5.02 -25.12 -17.78
CA SER A 196 5.05 -24.69 -19.19
C SER A 196 3.79 -23.91 -19.60
N PRO A 197 3.92 -22.77 -20.29
CA PRO A 197 2.78 -21.94 -20.63
C PRO A 197 2.05 -22.49 -21.87
N SER A 198 0.97 -23.24 -21.66
CA SER A 198 0.09 -23.65 -22.78
C SER A 198 -0.39 -22.43 -23.55
N SER A 199 -0.30 -22.50 -24.87
CA SER A 199 -0.77 -21.43 -25.75
C SER A 199 -2.30 -21.22 -25.70
N LEU A 200 -3.05 -22.20 -25.18
CA LEU A 200 -4.51 -22.14 -25.03
C LEU A 200 -4.95 -21.34 -23.81
N LEU A 201 -4.21 -21.36 -22.70
CA LEU A 201 -4.62 -20.72 -21.45
C LEU A 201 -4.87 -19.22 -21.58
N PRO A 202 -4.01 -18.41 -22.25
CA PRO A 202 -4.31 -16.99 -22.47
C PRO A 202 -5.63 -16.76 -23.23
N ALA A 203 -5.96 -17.63 -24.18
CA ALA A 203 -7.22 -17.54 -24.92
C ALA A 203 -8.43 -17.88 -24.03
N MET A 204 -8.29 -18.91 -23.17
CA MET A 204 -9.31 -19.27 -22.18
C MET A 204 -9.55 -18.15 -21.17
N VAL A 205 -8.50 -17.54 -20.61
CA VAL A 205 -8.64 -16.44 -19.66
C VAL A 205 -9.32 -15.24 -20.33
N LYS A 206 -8.94 -14.90 -21.56
CA LYS A 206 -9.58 -13.82 -22.33
C LYS A 206 -11.07 -14.08 -22.57
N GLU A 207 -11.44 -15.30 -22.92
CA GLU A 207 -12.86 -15.66 -23.12
C GLU A 207 -13.63 -15.68 -21.79
N TYR A 208 -13.02 -16.17 -20.71
CA TYR A 208 -13.61 -16.13 -19.36
C TYR A 208 -13.84 -14.70 -18.91
N GLU A 209 -12.88 -13.82 -19.11
CA GLU A 209 -12.96 -12.38 -18.82
C GLU A 209 -14.13 -11.74 -19.59
N LYS A 210 -14.21 -11.98 -20.90
CA LYS A 210 -15.28 -11.47 -21.76
C LYS A 210 -16.67 -11.92 -21.28
N ARG A 211 -16.84 -13.15 -20.86
CA ARG A 211 -18.13 -13.70 -20.38
C ARG A 211 -18.53 -13.13 -19.04
N ASN A 212 -17.57 -12.79 -18.19
CA ASN A 212 -17.81 -12.24 -16.87
C ASN A 212 -17.72 -10.71 -16.81
N GLU A 213 -17.43 -10.03 -17.92
CA GLU A 213 -17.25 -8.57 -18.01
C GLU A 213 -18.42 -7.80 -17.38
N ARG A 214 -19.65 -8.19 -17.68
CA ARG A 214 -20.85 -7.54 -17.12
C ARG A 214 -20.94 -7.71 -15.60
N ILE A 215 -20.61 -8.88 -15.08
CA ILE A 215 -20.67 -9.16 -13.63
C ILE A 215 -19.62 -8.33 -12.92
N LEU A 216 -18.38 -8.34 -13.44
CA LEU A 216 -17.25 -7.61 -12.88
C LEU A 216 -17.47 -6.10 -12.93
N SER A 217 -17.93 -5.56 -14.05
CA SER A 217 -18.19 -4.11 -14.17
C SER A 217 -19.35 -3.66 -13.28
N THR A 218 -20.42 -4.46 -13.15
CA THR A 218 -21.54 -4.14 -12.24
C THR A 218 -21.08 -4.15 -10.79
N ALA A 219 -20.34 -5.17 -10.35
CA ALA A 219 -19.86 -5.24 -8.97
C ALA A 219 -18.89 -4.09 -8.64
N ALA A 220 -18.01 -3.70 -9.57
CA ALA A 220 -17.14 -2.54 -9.40
C ALA A 220 -17.95 -1.24 -9.28
N ALA A 221 -18.94 -1.04 -10.13
CA ALA A 221 -19.82 0.13 -10.07
C ALA A 221 -20.62 0.20 -8.76
N ASP A 222 -21.11 -0.94 -8.26
CA ASP A 222 -21.82 -1.02 -6.98
C ASP A 222 -20.91 -0.69 -5.80
N ILE A 223 -19.64 -1.08 -5.84
CA ILE A 223 -18.63 -0.69 -4.83
C ILE A 223 -18.41 0.82 -4.87
N SER A 224 -18.19 1.40 -6.05
CA SER A 224 -18.00 2.84 -6.23
C SER A 224 -19.21 3.66 -5.73
N ASP A 225 -20.42 3.22 -6.05
CA ASP A 225 -21.67 3.83 -5.58
C ASP A 225 -21.81 3.74 -4.06
N THR A 226 -21.48 2.57 -3.47
CA THR A 226 -21.48 2.37 -2.00
C THR A 226 -20.50 3.30 -1.31
N ILE A 227 -19.28 3.45 -1.84
CA ILE A 227 -18.28 4.40 -1.35
C ILE A 227 -18.80 5.84 -1.44
N SER A 228 -19.41 6.21 -2.56
CA SER A 228 -19.98 7.55 -2.76
C SER A 228 -21.10 7.85 -1.77
N LYS A 229 -22.00 6.90 -1.53
CA LYS A 229 -23.09 7.03 -0.56
C LYS A 229 -22.59 7.14 0.88
N ALA A 230 -21.53 6.38 1.23
CA ALA A 230 -20.92 6.48 2.54
C ALA A 230 -20.24 7.85 2.74
N LYS A 231 -19.48 8.34 1.75
CA LYS A 231 -18.85 9.68 1.77
C LYS A 231 -19.85 10.83 1.92
N THR A 232 -21.03 10.72 1.30
CA THR A 232 -22.08 11.75 1.38
C THR A 232 -22.97 11.65 2.61
N GLY A 233 -22.75 10.62 3.46
CA GLY A 233 -23.62 10.35 4.62
C GLY A 233 -25.00 9.80 4.27
N SER A 234 -25.26 9.47 2.97
CA SER A 234 -26.50 8.85 2.52
C SER A 234 -26.63 7.39 2.94
N LEU A 235 -25.51 6.78 3.33
CA LEU A 235 -25.42 5.44 3.89
C LEU A 235 -24.57 5.51 5.17
N GLU A 236 -25.06 4.86 6.22
CA GLU A 236 -24.33 4.78 7.48
C GLU A 236 -23.00 4.03 7.27
N LEU A 237 -21.92 4.51 7.88
CA LEU A 237 -20.55 4.04 7.63
C LEU A 237 -20.39 2.54 7.84
N SER A 238 -20.90 2.01 8.96
CA SER A 238 -20.76 0.58 9.27
C SER A 238 -21.51 -0.29 8.26
N ALA A 239 -22.71 0.13 7.84
CA ALA A 239 -23.49 -0.54 6.80
C ALA A 239 -22.80 -0.47 5.42
N GLY A 240 -22.18 0.68 5.11
CA GLY A 240 -21.39 0.86 3.89
C GLY A 240 -20.19 -0.08 3.83
N LEU A 241 -19.44 -0.21 4.93
CA LEU A 241 -18.29 -1.11 5.00
C LEU A 241 -18.69 -2.58 4.86
N ILE A 242 -19.76 -3.02 5.53
CA ILE A 242 -20.29 -4.39 5.38
C ILE A 242 -20.65 -4.65 3.92
N ARG A 243 -21.35 -3.70 3.28
CA ARG A 243 -21.76 -3.82 1.87
C ARG A 243 -20.56 -3.92 0.93
N ILE A 244 -19.51 -3.13 1.16
CA ILE A 244 -18.26 -3.22 0.37
C ILE A 244 -17.64 -4.61 0.48
N VAL A 245 -17.60 -5.19 1.69
CA VAL A 245 -17.05 -6.55 1.88
C VAL A 245 -17.85 -7.60 1.14
N GLU A 246 -19.18 -7.55 1.22
CA GLU A 246 -20.06 -8.47 0.47
C GLU A 246 -19.80 -8.39 -1.04
N LEU A 247 -19.71 -7.17 -1.56
CA LEU A 247 -19.44 -6.92 -2.98
C LEU A 247 -18.03 -7.39 -3.39
N LEU A 248 -17.03 -7.22 -2.52
CA LEU A 248 -15.67 -7.74 -2.74
C LEU A 248 -15.64 -9.26 -2.74
N GLN A 249 -16.43 -9.91 -1.89
CA GLN A 249 -16.57 -11.37 -1.89
C GLN A 249 -17.18 -11.86 -3.21
N GLU A 250 -18.25 -11.21 -3.69
CA GLU A 250 -18.84 -11.53 -4.99
C GLU A 250 -17.86 -11.26 -6.14
N TRP A 251 -17.22 -10.10 -6.15
CA TRP A 251 -16.16 -9.78 -7.12
C TRP A 251 -15.09 -10.87 -7.18
N SER A 252 -14.57 -11.28 -6.03
CA SER A 252 -13.45 -12.21 -5.95
C SER A 252 -13.77 -13.59 -6.54
N LYS A 253 -15.03 -14.02 -6.53
CA LYS A 253 -15.44 -15.29 -7.13
C LYS A 253 -15.15 -15.36 -8.62
N PHE A 254 -15.30 -14.24 -9.31
CA PHE A 254 -15.10 -14.14 -10.76
C PHE A 254 -13.72 -13.55 -11.13
N ALA A 255 -13.18 -12.65 -10.32
CA ALA A 255 -11.92 -11.97 -10.60
C ALA A 255 -10.68 -12.82 -10.31
N ARG A 256 -10.71 -13.71 -9.29
CA ARG A 256 -9.53 -14.49 -8.89
C ARG A 256 -8.86 -15.30 -10.01
N PRO A 257 -9.58 -16.00 -10.89
CA PRO A 257 -8.93 -16.71 -11.99
C PRO A 257 -8.18 -15.77 -12.93
N ILE A 258 -8.74 -14.58 -13.19
CA ILE A 258 -8.13 -13.57 -14.05
C ILE A 258 -6.91 -12.97 -13.35
N ALA A 259 -7.07 -12.52 -12.10
CA ALA A 259 -6.00 -11.93 -11.31
C ALA A 259 -4.83 -12.92 -11.09
N GLY A 260 -5.14 -14.22 -10.85
CA GLY A 260 -4.14 -15.28 -10.74
C GLY A 260 -3.33 -15.46 -12.02
N PHE A 261 -3.96 -15.43 -13.18
CA PHE A 261 -3.26 -15.47 -14.46
C PHE A 261 -2.34 -14.27 -14.69
N TYR A 262 -2.80 -13.05 -14.37
CA TYR A 262 -1.97 -11.85 -14.47
C TYR A 262 -0.80 -11.90 -13.47
N ARG A 263 -1.05 -12.36 -12.23
CA ARG A 263 0.00 -12.58 -11.22
C ARG A 263 1.09 -13.54 -11.70
N TRP A 264 0.68 -14.65 -12.29
CA TRP A 264 1.62 -15.60 -12.88
C TRP A 264 2.51 -14.97 -13.94
N ARG A 265 1.99 -14.01 -14.71
CA ARG A 265 2.76 -13.22 -15.69
C ARG A 265 3.56 -12.07 -15.07
N GLY A 266 3.57 -11.92 -13.74
CA GLY A 266 4.28 -10.86 -13.04
C GLY A 266 3.58 -9.49 -13.06
N HIS A 267 2.29 -9.45 -13.34
CA HIS A 267 1.50 -8.21 -13.44
C HIS A 267 0.27 -8.26 -12.54
N SER A 268 -0.20 -7.08 -12.13
CA SER A 268 -1.52 -6.95 -11.50
C SER A 268 -2.60 -6.83 -12.57
N GLU A 269 -3.73 -7.49 -12.35
CA GLU A 269 -4.90 -7.34 -13.23
C GLU A 269 -5.41 -5.89 -13.16
N PRO A 270 -5.62 -5.19 -14.30
CA PRO A 270 -5.88 -3.75 -14.32
C PRO A 270 -7.14 -3.33 -13.55
N ARG A 271 -8.24 -4.08 -13.61
CA ARG A 271 -9.51 -3.76 -12.91
C ARG A 271 -9.37 -3.97 -11.41
N THR A 272 -8.76 -5.09 -11.00
CA THR A 272 -8.46 -5.37 -9.59
C THR A 272 -7.56 -4.28 -9.00
N LYS A 273 -6.55 -3.86 -9.76
CA LYS A 273 -5.67 -2.77 -9.37
C LYS A 273 -6.42 -1.43 -9.24
N ALA A 274 -7.27 -1.10 -10.20
CA ALA A 274 -8.08 0.13 -10.17
C ALA A 274 -9.02 0.15 -8.95
N LEU A 275 -9.73 -0.96 -8.71
CA LEU A 275 -10.63 -1.11 -7.57
C LEU A 275 -9.88 -1.02 -6.22
N PHE A 276 -8.70 -1.64 -6.12
CA PHE A 276 -7.84 -1.52 -4.93
C PHE A 276 -7.50 -0.06 -4.63
N PHE A 277 -7.08 0.71 -5.62
CA PHE A 277 -6.73 2.12 -5.41
C PHE A 277 -7.94 3.01 -5.16
N GLU A 278 -9.11 2.69 -5.67
CA GLU A 278 -10.35 3.39 -5.35
C GLU A 278 -10.73 3.20 -3.88
N ILE A 279 -10.73 1.96 -3.39
CA ILE A 279 -10.97 1.64 -1.99
C ILE A 279 -9.90 2.27 -1.10
N ARG A 280 -8.64 2.25 -1.52
CA ARG A 280 -7.54 2.92 -0.82
C ARG A 280 -7.75 4.43 -0.73
N SER A 281 -8.26 5.08 -1.78
CA SER A 281 -8.61 6.50 -1.71
C SER A 281 -9.66 6.78 -0.65
N TYR A 282 -10.68 5.93 -0.55
CA TYR A 282 -11.70 6.05 0.49
C TYR A 282 -11.12 5.81 1.90
N LEU A 283 -10.26 4.82 2.04
CA LEU A 283 -9.53 4.58 3.28
C LEU A 283 -8.74 5.81 3.74
N LEU A 284 -8.03 6.48 2.83
CA LEU A 284 -7.30 7.72 3.15
C LEU A 284 -8.23 8.85 3.58
N ASP A 285 -9.44 8.94 3.02
CA ASP A 285 -10.45 9.89 3.48
C ASP A 285 -10.92 9.59 4.91
N LEU A 286 -11.16 8.31 5.25
CA LEU A 286 -11.53 7.89 6.62
C LEU A 286 -10.46 8.25 7.64
N VAL A 287 -9.18 8.07 7.31
CA VAL A 287 -8.06 8.41 8.19
C VAL A 287 -7.89 9.93 8.33
N ASN A 288 -7.78 10.64 7.20
CA ASN A 288 -7.35 12.04 7.18
C ASN A 288 -8.46 13.04 7.51
N ASN A 289 -9.70 12.75 7.09
CA ASN A 289 -10.81 13.69 7.18
C ASN A 289 -11.81 13.32 8.27
N GLU A 290 -12.01 12.04 8.54
CA GLU A 290 -13.04 11.57 9.46
C GLU A 290 -12.47 11.02 10.78
N ASN A 291 -11.15 10.81 10.87
CA ASN A 291 -10.48 10.19 12.03
C ASN A 291 -11.08 8.83 12.42
N LYS A 292 -11.51 8.03 11.42
CA LYS A 292 -12.12 6.71 11.55
C LYS A 292 -11.10 5.59 11.37
N LEU A 293 -10.14 5.52 12.32
CA LEU A 293 -8.97 4.63 12.21
C LEU A 293 -9.34 3.14 12.26
N ASP A 294 -10.30 2.75 13.11
CA ASP A 294 -10.76 1.36 13.22
C ASP A 294 -11.45 0.88 11.94
N GLU A 295 -12.28 1.73 11.34
CA GLU A 295 -12.96 1.47 10.09
C GLU A 295 -11.97 1.41 8.92
N ALA A 296 -10.99 2.31 8.88
CA ALA A 296 -9.93 2.29 7.90
C ALA A 296 -9.09 1.01 8.01
N LYS A 297 -8.74 0.58 9.23
CA LYS A 297 -8.02 -0.68 9.48
C LYS A 297 -8.80 -1.90 8.97
N LYS A 298 -10.10 -1.97 9.21
CA LYS A 298 -10.94 -3.04 8.65
C LYS A 298 -10.93 -3.02 7.13
N LEU A 299 -11.07 -1.86 6.53
CA LEU A 299 -11.14 -1.71 5.08
C LEU A 299 -9.85 -2.14 4.39
N ILE A 300 -8.67 -1.79 4.94
CA ILE A 300 -7.39 -2.22 4.36
C ILE A 300 -7.17 -3.72 4.49
N LEU A 301 -7.54 -4.33 5.62
CA LEU A 301 -7.45 -5.77 5.81
C LEU A 301 -8.30 -6.53 4.78
N TRP A 302 -9.52 -6.06 4.52
CA TRP A 302 -10.42 -6.69 3.54
C TRP A 302 -9.96 -6.46 2.11
N SER A 303 -9.61 -5.22 1.74
CA SER A 303 -9.08 -4.94 0.39
C SER A 303 -7.78 -5.68 0.12
N GLY A 304 -6.90 -5.80 1.11
CA GLY A 304 -5.70 -6.62 1.05
C GLY A 304 -6.01 -8.10 0.79
N ALA A 305 -6.97 -8.66 1.51
CA ALA A 305 -7.35 -10.07 1.38
C ALA A 305 -8.00 -10.43 0.04
N PHE A 306 -8.75 -9.50 -0.57
CA PHE A 306 -9.50 -9.76 -1.80
C PHE A 306 -8.82 -9.25 -3.07
N LEU A 307 -8.00 -8.20 -2.99
CA LEU A 307 -7.47 -7.49 -4.16
C LEU A 307 -5.94 -7.45 -4.23
N ALA A 308 -5.23 -7.57 -3.10
CA ALA A 308 -3.77 -7.48 -3.08
C ALA A 308 -3.10 -8.83 -3.34
N GLU A 309 -3.36 -9.42 -4.51
CA GLU A 309 -2.81 -10.73 -4.89
C GLU A 309 -1.37 -10.66 -5.41
N THR A 310 -0.91 -9.50 -5.86
CA THR A 310 0.45 -9.29 -6.37
C THR A 310 1.34 -8.64 -5.33
N GLU A 311 2.66 -8.88 -5.43
CA GLU A 311 3.63 -8.40 -4.45
C GLU A 311 3.66 -6.86 -4.34
N ASP A 312 3.43 -6.15 -5.45
CA ASP A 312 3.36 -4.69 -5.47
C ASP A 312 2.14 -4.16 -4.70
N LEU A 313 0.94 -4.72 -4.90
CA LEU A 313 -0.26 -4.33 -4.16
C LEU A 313 -0.20 -4.75 -2.70
N LYS A 314 0.37 -5.94 -2.43
CA LYS A 314 0.56 -6.43 -1.07
C LYS A 314 1.47 -5.51 -0.27
N LYS A 315 2.60 -5.07 -0.83
CA LYS A 315 3.50 -4.10 -0.18
C LYS A 315 2.80 -2.78 0.14
N VAL A 316 1.94 -2.28 -0.76
CA VAL A 316 1.15 -1.07 -0.50
C VAL A 316 0.17 -1.30 0.64
N SER A 317 -0.56 -2.43 0.63
CA SER A 317 -1.53 -2.79 1.68
C SER A 317 -0.86 -2.95 3.04
N ASP A 318 0.26 -3.68 3.10
CA ASP A 318 1.00 -3.93 4.35
C ASP A 318 1.57 -2.62 4.93
N LYS A 319 2.08 -1.74 4.05
CA LYS A 319 2.55 -0.42 4.47
C LYS A 319 1.42 0.44 5.03
N ASP A 320 0.29 0.54 4.31
CA ASP A 320 -0.86 1.34 4.76
C ASP A 320 -1.40 0.81 6.10
N LEU A 321 -1.42 -0.51 6.30
CA LEU A 321 -1.82 -1.12 7.57
C LEU A 321 -0.87 -0.73 8.71
N ALA A 322 0.45 -0.83 8.49
CA ALA A 322 1.45 -0.44 9.47
C ALA A 322 1.36 1.04 9.84
N ASP A 323 1.15 1.91 8.84
CA ASP A 323 1.01 3.36 9.04
C ASP A 323 -0.26 3.69 9.84
N ILE A 324 -1.40 3.01 9.57
CA ILE A 324 -2.64 3.16 10.36
C ILE A 324 -2.43 2.68 11.80
N GLU A 325 -1.78 1.54 12.01
CA GLU A 325 -1.49 1.01 13.34
C GLU A 325 -0.57 1.94 14.14
N ALA A 326 0.40 2.58 13.50
CA ALA A 326 1.25 3.58 14.13
C ALA A 326 0.43 4.81 14.57
N VAL A 327 -0.45 5.34 13.72
CA VAL A 327 -1.34 6.46 14.07
C VAL A 327 -2.30 6.08 15.21
N MET A 328 -2.84 4.87 15.20
CA MET A 328 -3.69 4.37 16.30
C MET A 328 -2.92 4.29 17.62
N ALA A 329 -1.68 3.80 17.58
CA ALA A 329 -0.82 3.74 18.77
C ALA A 329 -0.50 5.14 19.31
N ASP A 330 -0.21 6.11 18.43
CA ASP A 330 0.03 7.51 18.81
C ASP A 330 -1.22 8.13 19.45
N HIS A 331 -2.42 7.88 18.91
CA HIS A 331 -3.68 8.33 19.51
C HIS A 331 -3.90 7.74 20.91
N GLN A 332 -3.72 6.43 21.06
CA GLN A 332 -3.86 5.75 22.35
C GLN A 332 -2.83 6.29 23.36
N ALA A 333 -1.59 6.53 22.93
CA ALA A 333 -0.58 7.13 23.78
C ALA A 333 -0.96 8.55 24.21
N ALA A 334 -1.48 9.36 23.29
CA ALA A 334 -1.95 10.72 23.59
C ALA A 334 -3.15 10.72 24.56
N GLU A 335 -4.14 9.85 24.36
CA GLU A 335 -5.28 9.70 25.28
C GLU A 335 -4.83 9.26 26.68
N LEU A 336 -3.89 8.30 26.74
CA LEU A 336 -3.32 7.85 28.01
C LEU A 336 -2.59 8.98 28.73
N PHE A 337 -1.89 9.86 28.00
CA PHE A 337 -1.10 10.96 28.55
C PHE A 337 -1.94 12.20 28.92
N ALA A 338 -3.07 12.42 28.27
CA ALA A 338 -3.90 13.61 28.47
C ALA A 338 -4.27 13.91 29.94
N PRO A 339 -4.62 12.92 30.80
CA PRO A 339 -4.87 13.18 32.20
C PRO A 339 -3.66 13.74 32.96
N LEU A 340 -2.45 13.25 32.67
CA LEU A 340 -1.20 13.73 33.29
C LEU A 340 -0.90 15.16 32.85
N ALA A 341 -1.09 15.48 31.59
CA ALA A 341 -0.95 16.83 31.08
C ALA A 341 -1.93 17.80 31.77
N ALA A 342 -3.20 17.41 31.89
CA ALA A 342 -4.21 18.19 32.59
C ALA A 342 -3.88 18.40 34.08
N ALA A 343 -3.30 17.39 34.72
CA ALA A 343 -2.85 17.48 36.12
C ALA A 343 -1.66 18.45 36.26
N CYS A 344 -0.72 18.48 35.29
CA CYS A 344 0.35 19.46 35.25
C CYS A 344 -0.20 20.90 35.11
N GLU A 345 -1.13 21.13 34.19
CA GLU A 345 -1.77 22.44 34.02
C GLU A 345 -2.58 22.87 35.26
N THR A 346 -3.25 21.93 35.92
CA THR A 346 -3.93 22.20 37.20
C THR A 346 -2.92 22.58 38.27
N ALA A 347 -1.77 21.92 38.34
CA ALA A 347 -0.69 22.28 39.28
C ALA A 347 -0.13 23.68 39.02
N LYS A 348 0.07 24.07 37.74
CA LYS A 348 0.51 25.42 37.34
C LYS A 348 -0.54 26.48 37.72
N SER A 349 -1.82 26.24 37.39
CA SER A 349 -2.89 27.20 37.69
C SER A 349 -3.14 27.36 39.18
N ALA A 350 -2.98 26.30 39.97
CA ALA A 350 -3.11 26.29 41.42
C ALA A 350 -1.76 26.37 42.16
N HIS A 351 -0.72 27.01 41.58
CA HIS A 351 0.66 26.97 42.03
C HIS A 351 0.84 27.36 43.53
N LYS A 352 0.08 28.34 44.04
CA LYS A 352 0.15 28.78 45.46
C LYS A 352 -0.28 27.66 46.42
N GLU A 353 -1.36 26.97 46.09
CA GLU A 353 -1.85 25.85 46.89
C GLU A 353 -0.89 24.66 46.77
N PHE A 354 -0.45 24.34 45.54
CA PHE A 354 0.53 23.28 45.29
C PHE A 354 1.79 23.51 46.12
N SER A 355 2.39 24.71 46.08
CA SER A 355 3.58 25.09 46.85
C SER A 355 3.37 24.94 48.36
N LYS A 356 2.21 25.37 48.87
CA LYS A 356 1.87 25.24 50.29
C LYS A 356 1.83 23.79 50.74
N VAL A 357 1.23 22.90 49.92
CA VAL A 357 1.14 21.47 50.22
C VAL A 357 2.50 20.80 50.16
N VAL A 358 3.31 21.07 49.12
CA VAL A 358 4.67 20.49 48.98
C VAL A 358 5.57 20.90 50.14
N ARG A 359 5.55 22.14 50.58
CA ARG A 359 6.33 22.57 51.72
C ARG A 359 5.89 21.95 53.05
N ARG A 360 4.60 21.69 53.23
CA ARG A 360 4.03 21.16 54.47
C ARG A 360 4.14 19.64 54.56
N SER A 361 3.85 18.94 53.50
CA SER A 361 3.63 17.49 53.50
C SER A 361 4.47 16.73 52.47
N GLY A 362 5.30 17.42 51.66
CA GLY A 362 6.02 16.84 50.55
C GLY A 362 5.12 16.49 49.35
N VAL A 363 5.67 15.75 48.39
CA VAL A 363 4.96 15.32 47.17
C VAL A 363 4.38 13.94 47.42
N VAL A 364 3.18 13.89 48.04
CA VAL A 364 2.49 12.65 48.46
C VAL A 364 1.09 12.54 47.86
N THR A 365 0.60 11.31 47.72
CA THR A 365 -0.65 10.95 47.02
C THR A 365 -1.94 11.19 47.84
N SER A 366 -1.86 11.50 49.14
CA SER A 366 -2.91 11.21 50.11
C SER A 366 -4.02 12.24 50.32
N ALA A 367 -4.21 13.22 49.40
CA ALA A 367 -5.26 14.21 49.59
C ALA A 367 -5.90 14.71 48.28
N PRO A 368 -7.20 15.14 48.32
CA PRO A 368 -7.85 15.79 47.17
C PRO A 368 -7.33 17.21 47.02
N ASN A 369 -6.08 17.37 46.59
CA ASN A 369 -5.42 18.65 46.34
C ASN A 369 -4.60 18.55 45.04
N PRO A 370 -4.10 19.67 44.48
CA PRO A 370 -3.36 19.66 43.21
C PRO A 370 -2.12 18.76 43.22
N VAL A 371 -1.43 18.59 44.36
CA VAL A 371 -0.27 17.66 44.48
C VAL A 371 -0.72 16.22 44.41
N GLY A 372 -1.75 15.85 45.16
CA GLY A 372 -2.32 14.50 45.15
C GLY A 372 -2.87 14.12 43.76
N LEU A 373 -3.53 15.07 43.06
CA LEU A 373 -3.99 14.88 41.69
C LEU A 373 -2.83 14.59 40.73
N PHE A 374 -1.76 15.42 40.77
CA PHE A 374 -0.58 15.20 39.94
C PHE A 374 0.05 13.82 40.20
N VAL A 375 0.30 13.51 41.48
CA VAL A 375 0.97 12.24 41.85
C VAL A 375 0.13 11.04 41.46
N SER A 376 -1.16 11.03 41.78
CA SER A 376 -2.05 9.90 41.44
C SER A 376 -2.19 9.69 39.93
N THR A 377 -2.19 10.78 39.17
CA THR A 377 -2.25 10.74 37.72
C THR A 377 -0.95 10.23 37.10
N LEU A 378 0.22 10.70 37.63
CA LEU A 378 1.52 10.19 37.22
C LEU A 378 1.67 8.68 37.47
N GLU A 379 1.34 8.24 38.69
CA GLU A 379 1.37 6.82 39.06
C GLU A 379 0.38 5.98 38.22
N GLY A 380 -0.83 6.50 37.99
CA GLY A 380 -1.83 5.88 37.14
C GLY A 380 -1.40 5.79 35.67
N TYR A 381 -0.71 6.80 35.15
CA TYR A 381 -0.14 6.79 33.79
C TYR A 381 0.94 5.71 33.65
N LEU A 382 1.90 5.67 34.60
CA LEU A 382 2.98 4.66 34.59
C LEU A 382 2.45 3.24 34.79
N ALA A 383 1.48 3.04 35.69
CA ALA A 383 0.87 1.73 35.95
C ALA A 383 0.12 1.17 34.72
N LYS A 384 -0.38 2.02 33.84
CA LYS A 384 -1.03 1.66 32.57
C LYS A 384 -0.04 1.46 31.41
N GLY A 385 1.26 1.46 31.69
CA GLY A 385 2.29 1.30 30.66
C GLY A 385 2.62 2.55 29.87
N GLY A 386 2.30 3.75 30.37
CA GLY A 386 2.65 5.01 29.74
C GLY A 386 4.18 5.21 29.62
N ASP A 387 4.62 5.97 28.62
CA ASP A 387 6.03 6.25 28.38
C ASP A 387 6.64 7.04 29.53
N ALA A 388 7.58 6.41 30.24
CA ALA A 388 8.26 6.99 31.39
C ALA A 388 9.15 8.18 31.01
N ASN A 389 9.68 8.25 29.79
CA ASN A 389 10.43 9.43 29.33
C ASN A 389 9.50 10.63 29.13
N LEU A 390 8.32 10.42 28.56
CA LEU A 390 7.33 11.49 28.39
C LEU A 390 6.84 12.01 29.75
N ALA A 391 6.59 11.11 30.71
CA ALA A 391 6.23 11.47 32.08
C ALA A 391 7.35 12.27 32.77
N ALA A 392 8.61 11.86 32.57
CA ALA A 392 9.79 12.56 33.09
C ALA A 392 9.89 13.99 32.53
N VAL A 393 9.76 14.15 31.22
CA VAL A 393 9.84 15.46 30.54
C VAL A 393 8.71 16.38 30.98
N ALA A 394 7.46 15.88 31.04
CA ALA A 394 6.32 16.70 31.50
C ALA A 394 6.45 17.14 32.97
N SER A 395 6.97 16.25 33.81
CA SER A 395 7.21 16.57 35.23
C SER A 395 8.38 17.54 35.42
N LEU A 396 9.42 17.43 34.58
CA LEU A 396 10.52 18.40 34.54
C LEU A 396 10.01 19.77 34.12
N ASP A 397 9.20 19.86 33.04
CA ASP A 397 8.59 21.14 32.60
C ASP A 397 7.77 21.79 33.71
N LEU A 398 6.97 20.98 34.43
CA LEU A 398 6.25 21.46 35.59
C LEU A 398 7.20 22.00 36.68
N SER A 399 8.29 21.27 36.98
CA SER A 399 9.29 21.70 37.96
C SER A 399 9.99 23.01 37.56
N LEU A 400 10.37 23.12 36.29
CA LEU A 400 10.98 24.31 35.73
C LEU A 400 10.02 25.51 35.76
N SER A 401 8.71 25.32 35.55
CA SER A 401 7.72 26.36 35.68
C SER A 401 7.64 26.87 37.13
N PHE A 402 7.72 26.02 38.14
CA PHE A 402 7.79 26.47 39.54
C PHE A 402 9.04 27.32 39.83
N ASN A 403 10.19 26.98 39.26
CA ASN A 403 11.40 27.76 39.42
C ASN A 403 11.37 29.10 38.66
N ASN A 404 10.97 29.07 37.37
CA ASN A 404 11.15 30.20 36.45
C ASN A 404 9.96 31.17 36.46
N ASP A 405 8.72 30.64 36.53
CA ASP A 405 7.51 31.47 36.39
C ASP A 405 6.96 31.88 37.77
N TYR A 406 7.18 31.06 38.80
CA TYR A 406 6.62 31.32 40.15
C TYR A 406 7.68 31.61 41.22
N ASP A 407 8.97 31.68 40.85
CA ASP A 407 10.11 31.97 41.74
C ASP A 407 10.12 31.06 42.99
N ASP A 408 9.84 29.76 42.80
CA ASP A 408 9.75 28.78 43.89
C ASP A 408 10.69 27.59 43.67
N PRO A 409 12.02 27.79 43.73
CA PRO A 409 12.99 26.73 43.47
C PRO A 409 12.96 25.60 44.53
N GLU A 410 12.48 25.85 45.73
CA GLU A 410 12.28 24.82 46.75
C GLU A 410 11.29 23.74 46.29
N VAL A 411 10.13 24.23 45.85
CA VAL A 411 9.04 23.35 45.38
C VAL A 411 9.45 22.64 44.08
N ALA A 412 10.10 23.35 43.17
CA ALA A 412 10.64 22.80 41.95
C ALA A 412 11.57 21.61 42.20
N TYR A 413 12.56 21.80 43.09
CA TYR A 413 13.50 20.73 43.46
C TYR A 413 12.80 19.54 44.12
N LYS A 414 11.96 19.80 45.15
CA LYS A 414 11.23 18.72 45.85
C LYS A 414 10.32 17.92 44.92
N LEU A 415 9.68 18.58 43.96
CA LEU A 415 8.85 17.95 42.96
C LEU A 415 9.69 17.03 42.07
N LEU A 416 10.80 17.56 41.51
CA LEU A 416 11.65 16.79 40.61
C LEU A 416 12.26 15.56 41.30
N GLN A 417 12.72 15.71 42.56
CA GLN A 417 13.23 14.59 43.36
C GLN A 417 12.17 13.51 43.59
N ALA A 418 10.94 13.89 43.90
CA ALA A 418 9.86 12.97 44.11
C ALA A 418 9.46 12.21 42.81
N VAL A 419 9.57 12.88 41.67
CA VAL A 419 9.35 12.26 40.34
C VAL A 419 10.47 11.30 40.02
N MET A 420 11.74 11.70 40.15
CA MET A 420 12.90 10.83 39.92
C MET A 420 12.83 9.54 40.75
N HIS A 421 12.38 9.67 42.03
CA HIS A 421 12.19 8.49 42.90
C HIS A 421 11.14 7.51 42.36
N ARG A 422 10.03 8.03 41.78
CA ARG A 422 8.97 7.19 41.20
C ARG A 422 9.37 6.57 39.85
N LEU A 423 10.25 7.22 39.13
CA LEU A 423 10.74 6.75 37.84
C LEU A 423 11.90 5.76 37.97
N LYS A 424 12.41 5.52 39.18
CA LYS A 424 13.63 4.71 39.43
C LYS A 424 13.56 3.31 38.83
N ASP A 425 12.38 2.67 38.92
CA ASP A 425 12.14 1.31 38.46
C ASP A 425 11.43 1.27 37.09
N CYS A 426 11.31 2.42 36.43
CA CYS A 426 10.70 2.55 35.10
C CYS A 426 11.76 2.55 33.99
N ALA A 427 11.36 2.18 32.77
CA ALA A 427 12.22 2.19 31.59
C ALA A 427 12.45 3.61 31.06
N VAL A 428 13.25 4.40 31.79
CA VAL A 428 13.67 5.75 31.39
C VAL A 428 15.03 5.68 30.70
N SER A 429 15.21 6.41 29.61
CA SER A 429 16.49 6.48 28.92
C SER A 429 17.56 7.14 29.78
N GLN A 430 18.82 6.69 29.66
CA GLN A 430 19.94 7.28 30.42
C GLN A 430 20.06 8.78 30.18
N ALA A 431 19.90 9.21 28.92
CA ALA A 431 19.97 10.64 28.57
C ALA A 431 18.88 11.47 29.29
N THR A 432 17.66 10.92 29.45
CA THR A 432 16.60 11.58 30.23
C THR A 432 16.94 11.62 31.71
N MET A 433 17.47 10.54 32.29
CA MET A 433 17.88 10.50 33.69
C MET A 433 19.05 11.45 34.00
N ASP A 434 20.05 11.52 33.13
CA ASP A 434 21.16 12.46 33.25
C ASP A 434 20.65 13.92 33.23
N ARG A 435 19.72 14.23 32.32
CA ARG A 435 19.09 15.57 32.26
C ARG A 435 18.32 15.90 33.53
N LEU A 436 17.51 14.97 34.05
CA LEU A 436 16.80 15.17 35.33
C LEU A 436 17.79 15.43 36.48
N GLY A 437 18.93 14.73 36.48
CA GLY A 437 20.01 14.91 37.45
C GLY A 437 20.63 16.31 37.37
N ASP A 438 21.03 16.74 36.17
CA ASP A 438 21.60 18.08 35.91
C ASP A 438 20.63 19.21 36.33
N ASP A 439 19.34 19.05 35.96
CA ASP A 439 18.31 20.04 36.31
C ASP A 439 18.01 20.04 37.84
N ALA A 440 18.04 18.87 38.49
CA ALA A 440 17.90 18.78 39.95
C ALA A 440 19.06 19.50 40.69
N GLU A 441 20.28 19.39 40.20
CA GLU A 441 21.43 20.12 40.75
C GLU A 441 21.24 21.63 40.59
N THR A 442 20.79 22.08 39.44
CA THR A 442 20.46 23.48 39.15
C THR A 442 19.41 24.02 40.09
N LEU A 443 18.27 23.32 40.21
CA LEU A 443 17.13 23.71 41.05
C LEU A 443 17.55 23.76 42.55
N PHE A 444 18.37 22.79 42.97
CA PHE A 444 18.90 22.77 44.33
C PHE A 444 19.82 23.99 44.60
N GLY A 445 20.68 24.35 43.67
CA GLY A 445 21.51 25.55 43.73
C GLY A 445 20.66 26.81 43.80
N ASN A 446 19.66 26.95 42.95
CA ASN A 446 18.75 28.09 42.94
C ASN A 446 17.97 28.26 44.27
N TRP A 447 17.67 27.13 44.93
CA TRP A 447 17.03 27.16 46.25
C TRP A 447 18.00 27.50 47.35
N LYS A 448 19.12 26.77 47.51
CA LYS A 448 19.96 26.84 48.70
C LYS A 448 20.98 27.95 48.69
N ILE A 449 21.52 28.37 47.56
CA ILE A 449 22.51 29.40 47.48
C ILE A 449 21.95 30.76 47.98
N PRO A 450 20.79 31.25 47.50
CA PRO A 450 20.22 32.50 48.01
C PRO A 450 19.81 32.43 49.48
N GLU A 451 19.35 31.23 49.95
CA GLU A 451 18.99 31.03 51.37
C GLU A 451 20.22 31.17 52.28
N ILE A 452 21.36 30.60 51.92
CA ILE A 452 22.61 30.71 52.61
C ILE A 452 23.16 32.13 52.52
N GLU A 453 23.07 32.78 51.37
CA GLU A 453 23.51 34.15 51.14
C GLU A 453 22.78 35.18 52.02
N LYS A 454 21.49 35.02 52.25
CA LYS A 454 20.67 35.89 53.14
C LYS A 454 21.20 35.84 54.57
N GLN A 455 21.99 34.82 54.96
CA GLN A 455 22.52 34.64 56.30
C GLN A 455 23.99 35.12 56.46
N LYS A 456 24.52 35.90 55.49
CA LYS A 456 25.94 36.39 55.54
C LYS A 456 26.31 37.09 56.83
N GLY A 457 25.39 37.69 57.58
CA GLY A 457 25.60 38.31 58.88
C GLY A 457 25.49 37.34 60.08
N ASN A 458 24.92 36.15 59.93
CA ASN A 458 24.70 35.16 60.99
C ASN A 458 25.43 33.85 60.68
N ARG A 459 26.68 33.78 61.06
CA ARG A 459 27.58 32.67 60.76
C ARG A 459 27.08 31.32 61.31
N SER A 460 26.55 31.32 62.52
CA SER A 460 26.01 30.09 63.10
C SER A 460 24.85 29.51 62.26
N ARG A 461 23.91 30.37 61.88
CA ARG A 461 22.77 29.99 61.07
C ARG A 461 23.20 29.53 59.67
N MET A 462 24.20 30.20 59.11
CA MET A 462 24.74 29.83 57.81
C MET A 462 25.39 28.43 57.82
N MET A 463 26.17 28.10 58.86
CA MET A 463 26.76 26.77 59.03
C MET A 463 25.66 25.70 59.12
N THR A 464 24.66 25.91 59.96
CA THR A 464 23.49 25.02 60.06
C THR A 464 22.82 24.77 58.69
N LEU A 465 22.58 25.85 57.92
CA LEU A 465 21.97 25.72 56.59
C LEU A 465 22.85 24.96 55.59
N VAL A 466 24.19 25.12 55.66
CA VAL A 466 25.11 24.34 54.84
C VAL A 466 25.10 22.87 55.25
N GLU A 467 25.13 22.56 56.56
CA GLU A 467 25.03 21.18 57.08
C GLU A 467 23.70 20.53 56.66
N GLU A 468 22.56 21.22 56.82
CA GLU A 468 21.27 20.77 56.34
C GLU A 468 21.26 20.52 54.81
N SER A 469 21.93 21.41 54.06
CA SER A 469 22.04 21.28 52.60
C SER A 469 22.86 20.06 52.17
N ILE A 470 23.95 19.75 52.85
CA ILE A 470 24.79 18.54 52.56
C ILE A 470 23.97 17.26 52.69
N LEU A 471 23.04 17.19 53.63
CA LEU A 471 22.20 16.01 53.87
C LEU A 471 21.27 15.70 52.70
N ILE A 472 20.76 16.74 52.05
CA ILE A 472 19.74 16.64 51.00
C ILE A 472 20.24 16.98 49.59
N ALA A 473 21.54 17.36 49.48
CA ALA A 473 22.14 17.73 48.21
C ALA A 473 22.19 16.54 47.22
N PRO A 474 21.94 16.77 45.93
CA PRO A 474 22.22 15.79 44.90
C PRO A 474 23.70 15.43 44.86
N PRO A 475 24.07 14.22 44.35
CA PRO A 475 25.42 13.70 44.41
C PRO A 475 26.51 14.65 43.90
N GLY A 476 26.27 15.35 42.78
CA GLY A 476 27.22 16.27 42.17
C GLY A 476 27.51 17.50 43.04
N LEU A 477 26.58 17.99 43.84
CA LEU A 477 26.76 19.15 44.68
C LEU A 477 27.20 18.85 46.11
N LYS A 478 27.16 17.59 46.57
CA LYS A 478 27.60 17.23 47.94
C LYS A 478 29.00 17.63 48.24
N THR A 479 29.94 17.43 47.31
CA THR A 479 31.36 17.77 47.45
C THR A 479 31.52 19.29 47.57
N GLU A 480 30.80 20.07 46.78
CA GLU A 480 30.88 21.54 46.79
C GLU A 480 30.35 22.12 48.10
N PHE A 481 29.20 21.67 48.60
CA PHE A 481 28.67 22.08 49.90
C PHE A 481 29.55 21.62 51.08
N SER A 482 30.17 20.44 50.97
CA SER A 482 31.13 19.95 51.96
C SER A 482 32.42 20.79 51.98
N THR A 483 32.88 21.26 50.83
CA THR A 483 34.01 22.18 50.70
C THR A 483 33.68 23.55 51.30
N LEU A 484 32.47 24.05 51.02
CA LEU A 484 31.97 25.29 51.65
C LEU A 484 31.90 25.16 53.15
N HIS A 485 31.37 24.05 53.70
CA HIS A 485 31.33 23.78 55.13
C HIS A 485 32.74 23.77 55.74
N SER A 486 33.69 23.05 55.11
CA SER A 486 35.08 23.01 55.56
C SER A 486 35.73 24.38 55.58
N ALA A 487 35.50 25.20 54.58
CA ALA A 487 35.98 26.58 54.52
C ALA A 487 35.40 27.47 55.66
N LEU A 488 34.11 27.29 55.96
CA LEU A 488 33.44 27.97 57.07
C LEU A 488 33.99 27.55 58.43
N MET A 489 34.31 26.26 58.62
CA MET A 489 34.90 25.71 59.82
C MET A 489 36.36 26.20 60.02
N LYS A 490 37.16 26.25 58.93
CA LYS A 490 38.53 26.81 58.99
C LYS A 490 38.53 28.26 59.38
N GLN A 491 37.66 29.07 58.82
CA GLN A 491 37.51 30.48 59.17
C GLN A 491 37.00 30.70 60.60
N ARG A 492 36.33 29.73 61.23
CA ARG A 492 35.96 29.74 62.65
C ARG A 492 37.19 29.61 63.56
N ARG A 493 38.23 28.91 63.13
CA ARG A 493 39.50 28.76 63.87
C ARG A 493 40.37 30.00 63.76
N ASP A 494 40.37 30.70 62.61
CA ASP A 494 41.20 31.86 62.35
C ASP A 494 40.43 33.15 62.62
N SER A 495 40.27 33.48 63.91
CA SER A 495 39.50 34.64 64.38
C SER A 495 40.08 36.04 63.99
N ARG A 496 40.99 36.12 63.03
CA ARG A 496 41.72 37.34 62.61
C ARG A 496 41.55 37.76 61.15
N MET A 497 40.82 37.04 60.30
CA MET A 497 40.64 37.46 58.91
C MET A 497 39.35 38.27 58.70
N LYS A 498 39.55 39.48 58.22
CA LYS A 498 38.50 40.49 57.95
C LYS A 498 37.53 40.02 56.83
N LEU A 499 36.33 40.47 56.92
CA LEU A 499 35.12 40.26 56.07
C LEU A 499 35.29 40.32 54.53
N VAL A 500 36.48 40.53 53.98
CA VAL A 500 36.72 40.79 52.54
C VAL A 500 36.70 39.49 51.67
N GLY A 501 36.82 38.27 52.26
CA GLY A 501 36.91 37.01 51.48
C GLY A 501 35.59 36.35 51.09
N TRP A 502 34.47 36.82 51.53
CA TRP A 502 33.19 36.13 51.42
C TRP A 502 32.57 36.12 50.01
N GLY A 503 32.67 37.24 49.32
CA GLY A 503 32.15 37.33 47.94
C GLY A 503 32.89 36.42 46.97
N VAL A 504 34.19 36.13 47.27
CA VAL A 504 35.07 35.31 46.45
C VAL A 504 34.76 33.81 46.62
N ILE A 505 34.50 33.34 47.87
CA ILE A 505 34.22 31.92 48.13
C ILE A 505 32.87 31.49 47.57
N ILE A 506 31.85 32.32 47.70
CA ILE A 506 30.53 32.05 47.13
C ILE A 506 30.57 32.22 45.60
N ALA A 507 31.33 33.18 45.08
CA ALA A 507 31.52 33.33 43.64
C ALA A 507 32.28 32.17 43.01
N ILE A 508 33.24 31.55 43.71
CA ILE A 508 33.95 30.35 43.20
C ILE A 508 33.05 29.13 43.10
N ILE A 509 32.02 29.03 43.94
CA ILE A 509 31.03 27.93 43.91
C ILE A 509 29.83 28.23 43.00
N ALA A 510 29.34 29.48 43.07
CA ALA A 510 28.16 29.89 42.25
C ALA A 510 28.50 30.18 40.79
N VAL A 511 29.70 30.69 40.47
CA VAL A 511 30.12 31.02 39.10
C VAL A 511 30.25 29.78 38.21
N PRO A 512 30.80 28.64 38.62
CA PRO A 512 30.76 27.45 37.81
C PRO A 512 29.36 26.91 37.55
N ILE A 513 28.46 26.95 38.56
CA ILE A 513 27.05 26.53 38.43
C ILE A 513 26.30 27.48 37.49
N VAL A 514 26.44 28.77 37.63
CA VAL A 514 25.81 29.79 36.78
C VAL A 514 26.41 29.81 35.37
N LEU A 515 27.74 29.67 35.20
CA LEU A 515 28.41 29.65 33.89
C LEU A 515 28.25 28.34 33.16
N SER A 516 28.17 27.20 33.85
CA SER A 516 27.81 25.92 33.18
C SER A 516 26.38 25.94 32.68
N ASN A 517 25.49 26.58 33.43
CA ASN A 517 24.08 26.75 33.08
C ASN A 517 23.86 27.81 32.01
N SER A 518 24.58 28.94 32.04
CA SER A 518 24.41 29.97 30.99
C SER A 518 24.88 29.52 29.60
N LYS A 519 25.84 28.58 29.54
CA LYS A 519 26.23 27.93 28.27
C LYS A 519 25.27 26.84 27.82
N LYS A 520 24.56 26.18 28.75
CA LYS A 520 23.55 25.14 28.42
C LYS A 520 22.13 25.73 28.21
N THR A 521 21.77 26.80 28.93
CA THR A 521 20.43 27.40 28.82
C THR A 521 20.24 28.36 27.63
N SER A 522 21.32 28.86 27.01
CA SER A 522 21.19 29.69 25.80
C SER A 522 20.82 28.94 24.53
N SER A 523 20.82 27.58 24.54
CA SER A 523 20.45 26.74 23.42
C SER A 523 19.11 26.00 23.59
N TYR A 524 18.45 26.15 24.73
CA TYR A 524 17.15 25.52 24.99
C TYR A 524 16.14 26.61 25.43
N SER A 525 15.60 27.33 24.44
CA SER A 525 14.34 28.03 24.64
C SER A 525 13.27 26.99 25.01
N SER A 526 12.35 27.38 25.87
CA SER A 526 11.19 26.61 26.36
C SER A 526 10.28 25.99 25.24
N SER A 527 10.72 26.08 24.00
CA SER A 527 10.05 25.54 22.83
C SER A 527 10.13 24.00 22.70
N THR A 528 11.13 23.31 23.33
CA THR A 528 11.36 21.89 23.04
C THR A 528 10.45 20.94 23.81
N ALA A 529 10.04 21.27 25.04
CA ALA A 529 9.08 20.40 25.75
C ALA A 529 7.64 20.65 25.31
N SER A 530 7.30 21.92 25.02
CA SER A 530 5.99 22.25 24.44
C SER A 530 5.88 21.88 22.96
N ASP A 531 7.01 21.85 22.21
CA ASP A 531 7.03 21.37 20.83
C ASP A 531 7.01 19.85 20.73
N THR A 532 7.60 19.11 21.67
CA THR A 532 7.47 17.65 21.72
C THR A 532 6.04 17.24 22.13
N TYR A 533 5.43 17.96 23.06
CA TYR A 533 4.04 17.76 23.47
C TYR A 533 3.06 18.24 22.38
N ARG A 534 3.33 19.40 21.77
CA ARG A 534 2.55 19.90 20.63
C ARG A 534 2.75 19.08 19.37
N SER A 535 3.93 18.47 19.18
CA SER A 535 4.20 17.57 18.05
C SER A 535 3.50 16.21 18.21
N SER A 536 3.38 15.65 19.42
CA SER A 536 2.61 14.42 19.63
C SER A 536 1.10 14.63 19.55
N THR A 537 0.59 15.80 19.97
CA THR A 537 -0.83 16.17 19.80
C THR A 537 -1.16 16.69 18.39
N THR A 538 -0.19 17.22 17.64
CA THR A 538 -0.36 17.64 16.23
C THR A 538 0.00 16.54 15.21
N SER A 539 0.69 15.47 15.59
CA SER A 539 0.83 14.25 14.74
C SER A 539 -0.54 13.62 14.47
N ALA A 540 -1.49 13.73 15.37
CA ALA A 540 -2.88 13.31 15.17
C ALA A 540 -3.59 14.03 14.02
N ASN A 541 -3.08 15.19 13.58
CA ASN A 541 -3.65 16.00 12.49
C ASN A 541 -2.72 16.14 11.27
N LYS A 542 -1.64 15.37 11.16
CA LYS A 542 -0.89 15.30 9.91
C LYS A 542 -1.65 14.40 8.93
N PRO A 543 -2.00 14.88 7.74
CA PRO A 543 -2.60 14.05 6.71
C PRO A 543 -1.72 12.83 6.45
N PHE A 544 -2.32 11.65 6.42
CA PHE A 544 -1.68 10.42 6.00
C PHE A 544 -1.27 10.56 4.53
N THR A 545 0.00 10.85 4.29
CA THR A 545 0.57 10.91 2.95
C THR A 545 1.49 9.73 2.74
N PRO A 546 1.21 8.86 1.78
CA PRO A 546 2.12 7.76 1.46
C PRO A 546 3.42 8.30 0.89
N ASP A 547 4.51 8.00 1.57
CA ASP A 547 5.85 8.36 1.13
C ASP A 547 6.34 7.33 0.10
N TYR A 548 6.46 7.77 -1.16
CA TYR A 548 7.18 7.03 -2.20
C TYR A 548 8.61 7.56 -2.26
N SER A 549 9.41 7.28 -1.23
CA SER A 549 10.82 7.66 -1.24
C SER A 549 11.72 6.46 -1.45
N THR A 550 12.20 6.29 -2.68
CA THR A 550 13.48 5.65 -2.94
C THR A 550 14.60 6.65 -2.66
N THR A 551 15.50 6.26 -1.80
CA THR A 551 16.67 7.00 -1.32
C THR A 551 17.61 7.48 -2.43
N SER A 552 18.01 8.74 -2.38
CA SER A 552 19.38 9.20 -2.75
C SER A 552 19.67 10.60 -2.20
N ASN A 553 20.71 10.68 -1.40
CA ASN A 553 21.31 11.91 -0.88
C ASN A 553 22.05 12.68 -1.97
N ASN A 554 21.91 13.99 -2.01
CA ASN A 554 23.01 14.95 -2.24
C ASN A 554 22.58 16.39 -1.96
N SER A 555 23.36 17.07 -1.15
CA SER A 555 23.22 18.47 -0.74
C SER A 555 23.88 19.41 -1.76
N ILE A 556 23.24 20.52 -2.15
CA ILE A 556 23.92 21.67 -2.76
C ILE A 556 23.23 23.01 -2.39
N HIS A 557 24.03 24.02 -2.25
CA HIS A 557 23.84 25.41 -1.80
C HIS A 557 22.74 26.22 -2.51
N VAL A 558 22.12 27.14 -1.74
CA VAL A 558 21.06 28.06 -2.17
C VAL A 558 21.62 29.47 -2.38
N VAL A 559 21.31 30.06 -3.52
CA VAL A 559 21.42 31.51 -3.83
C VAL A 559 19.99 32.08 -3.93
N PRO A 560 19.67 33.28 -3.41
CA PRO A 560 18.31 33.82 -3.42
C PRO A 560 17.95 34.43 -4.80
N PRO A 561 16.71 34.24 -5.29
CA PRO A 561 16.29 34.78 -6.59
C PRO A 561 15.53 36.11 -6.49
N THR A 562 15.70 36.92 -7.52
CA THR A 562 14.98 38.14 -7.88
C THR A 562 13.48 37.89 -8.21
N PRO A 563 12.56 38.87 -8.03
CA PRO A 563 11.13 38.65 -8.26
C PRO A 563 10.79 38.55 -9.74
N VAL A 564 10.16 37.44 -10.12
CA VAL A 564 9.66 37.15 -11.48
C VAL A 564 8.13 37.18 -11.50
N ASP A 565 7.58 37.62 -12.63
CA ASP A 565 6.14 37.81 -12.92
C ASP A 565 5.29 36.59 -12.50
N THR A 566 4.29 36.87 -11.68
CA THR A 566 3.54 35.87 -10.89
C THR A 566 2.45 35.11 -11.66
N ARG A 567 2.33 35.27 -12.99
CA ARG A 567 1.23 34.69 -13.80
C ARG A 567 1.67 33.61 -14.81
N SER A 568 2.95 33.40 -15.04
CA SER A 568 3.48 32.39 -15.98
C SER A 568 3.77 31.05 -15.29
N GLU A 569 3.69 29.95 -16.06
CA GLU A 569 4.21 28.65 -15.67
C GLU A 569 5.70 28.61 -16.03
N VAL A 570 6.54 28.25 -15.07
CA VAL A 570 7.97 28.05 -15.29
C VAL A 570 8.31 26.60 -14.95
N LYS A 571 8.83 25.87 -15.94
CA LYS A 571 9.23 24.46 -15.76
C LYS A 571 10.44 24.37 -14.83
N PRO A 572 10.33 23.69 -13.64
CA PRO A 572 11.44 23.57 -12.70
C PRO A 572 12.61 22.77 -13.30
N LEU A 573 13.80 22.99 -12.81
CA LEU A 573 14.94 22.12 -13.12
C LEU A 573 14.71 20.71 -12.54
N PRO A 574 15.24 19.64 -13.15
CA PRO A 574 15.20 18.31 -12.54
C PRO A 574 15.95 18.29 -11.20
N GLY A 575 15.32 17.68 -10.16
CA GLY A 575 15.95 17.56 -8.84
C GLY A 575 14.94 17.20 -7.76
N VAL A 576 15.43 16.70 -6.62
CA VAL A 576 14.62 16.28 -5.47
C VAL A 576 14.80 17.29 -4.33
N GLY A 577 13.71 17.64 -3.65
CA GLY A 577 13.75 18.50 -2.46
C GLY A 577 13.96 19.99 -2.74
N GLN A 578 13.77 20.43 -3.98
CA GLN A 578 13.89 21.83 -4.37
C GLN A 578 12.82 22.71 -3.73
N SER A 579 13.16 23.98 -3.43
CA SER A 579 12.18 24.98 -3.04
C SER A 579 11.64 25.67 -4.27
N LEU A 580 10.38 25.38 -4.62
CA LEU A 580 9.75 25.97 -5.79
C LEU A 580 9.17 27.36 -5.48
N ASN A 581 9.39 28.30 -6.39
CA ASN A 581 8.68 29.57 -6.40
C ASN A 581 7.24 29.37 -6.95
N ARG A 582 6.41 30.41 -6.89
CA ARG A 582 5.00 30.31 -7.30
C ARG A 582 4.81 29.93 -8.79
N SER A 583 5.66 30.38 -9.69
CA SER A 583 5.57 30.06 -11.11
C SER A 583 5.96 28.60 -11.39
N GLU A 584 6.97 28.10 -10.70
CA GLU A 584 7.39 26.69 -10.77
C GLU A 584 6.37 25.76 -10.09
N LEU A 585 5.81 26.18 -8.95
CA LEU A 585 4.74 25.48 -8.28
C LEU A 585 3.49 25.39 -9.17
N ARG A 586 3.16 26.49 -9.91
CA ARG A 586 2.08 26.52 -10.90
C ARG A 586 2.31 25.49 -12.00
N TYR A 587 3.52 25.39 -12.53
CA TYR A 587 3.86 24.33 -13.51
C TYR A 587 3.59 22.94 -12.95
N CYS A 588 4.06 22.63 -11.73
CA CYS A 588 3.87 21.31 -11.16
C CYS A 588 2.39 20.96 -10.92
N ILE A 589 1.61 21.87 -10.38
CA ILE A 589 0.17 21.65 -10.13
C ILE A 589 -0.62 21.54 -11.45
N PHE A 590 -0.37 22.42 -12.42
CA PHE A 590 -1.09 22.43 -13.69
C PHE A 590 -0.70 21.25 -14.59
N GLN A 591 0.59 20.91 -14.65
CA GLN A 591 1.05 19.75 -15.39
C GLN A 591 0.54 18.44 -14.79
N GLY A 592 0.42 18.33 -13.47
CA GLY A 592 -0.24 17.20 -12.82
C GLY A 592 -1.69 17.04 -13.29
N LYS A 593 -2.46 18.14 -13.34
CA LYS A 593 -3.84 18.12 -13.85
C LYS A 593 -3.94 17.72 -15.33
N ARG A 594 -2.98 18.18 -16.18
CA ARG A 594 -2.92 17.74 -17.59
C ARG A 594 -2.62 16.25 -17.70
N LEU A 595 -1.68 15.73 -16.90
CA LEU A 595 -1.34 14.31 -16.90
C LEU A 595 -2.50 13.43 -16.43
N ASP A 596 -3.27 13.86 -15.42
CA ASP A 596 -4.47 13.14 -14.98
C ASP A 596 -5.49 12.97 -16.13
N LEU A 597 -5.68 14.02 -16.94
CA LEU A 597 -6.57 14.00 -18.09
C LEU A 597 -5.98 13.20 -19.28
N LEU A 598 -4.69 13.33 -19.55
CA LEU A 598 -3.98 12.61 -20.61
C LEU A 598 -3.99 11.10 -20.43
N ARG A 599 -4.01 10.62 -19.19
CA ARG A 599 -4.06 9.19 -18.86
C ARG A 599 -5.25 8.49 -19.54
N SER A 600 -6.41 9.15 -19.56
CA SER A 600 -7.63 8.61 -20.18
C SER A 600 -7.64 8.72 -21.71
N LEU A 601 -6.66 9.39 -22.33
CA LEU A 601 -6.56 9.61 -23.78
C LEU A 601 -5.44 8.78 -24.44
N ALA A 602 -4.62 8.06 -23.68
CA ALA A 602 -3.51 7.25 -24.18
C ALA A 602 -3.96 5.83 -24.50
N PHE A 603 -4.54 5.60 -25.68
CA PHE A 603 -5.12 4.31 -26.10
C PHE A 603 -4.22 3.45 -27.00
N THR A 604 -3.17 4.01 -27.62
CA THR A 604 -2.23 3.30 -28.48
C THR A 604 -0.88 3.10 -27.80
N ASP A 605 -0.09 2.12 -28.22
CA ASP A 605 1.25 1.89 -27.66
C ASP A 605 2.16 3.11 -27.82
N ALA A 606 2.03 3.84 -28.92
CA ALA A 606 2.76 5.10 -29.16
C ALA A 606 2.30 6.19 -28.17
N ALA A 607 1.00 6.34 -27.95
CA ALA A 607 0.44 7.29 -26.99
C ALA A 607 0.83 6.94 -25.55
N VAL A 608 0.82 5.66 -25.17
CA VAL A 608 1.29 5.18 -23.86
C VAL A 608 2.77 5.47 -23.67
N SER A 609 3.61 5.25 -24.68
CA SER A 609 5.04 5.58 -24.63
C SER A 609 5.28 7.08 -24.43
N SER A 610 4.55 7.91 -25.19
CA SER A 610 4.62 9.37 -25.08
C SER A 610 4.12 9.88 -23.73
N PHE A 611 3.04 9.31 -23.22
CA PHE A 611 2.51 9.60 -21.88
C PHE A 611 3.54 9.25 -20.80
N ASN A 612 4.14 8.06 -20.86
CA ASN A 612 5.14 7.62 -19.88
C ASN A 612 6.38 8.52 -19.88
N ALA A 613 6.81 9.02 -21.04
CA ALA A 613 7.89 10.00 -21.14
C ALA A 613 7.54 11.32 -20.43
N LEU A 614 6.31 11.83 -20.61
CA LEU A 614 5.83 13.02 -19.90
C LEU A 614 5.73 12.82 -18.38
N VAL A 615 5.26 11.65 -17.93
CA VAL A 615 5.20 11.29 -16.50
C VAL A 615 6.61 11.20 -15.91
N SER A 616 7.55 10.62 -16.64
CA SER A 616 8.96 10.52 -16.20
C SER A 616 9.60 11.90 -16.03
N ASP A 617 9.42 12.80 -17.00
CA ASP A 617 9.92 14.18 -16.91
C ASP A 617 9.25 14.96 -15.76
N PHE A 618 7.93 14.80 -15.58
CA PHE A 618 7.20 15.40 -14.47
C PHE A 618 7.70 14.91 -13.10
N ASN A 619 7.87 13.61 -12.93
CA ASN A 619 8.37 13.04 -11.68
C ASN A 619 9.79 13.48 -11.37
N GLY A 620 10.66 13.61 -12.39
CA GLY A 620 12.02 14.13 -12.23
C GLY A 620 12.09 15.59 -11.71
N ARG A 621 10.98 16.34 -11.77
CA ARG A 621 10.91 17.77 -11.41
C ARG A 621 9.96 18.07 -10.26
N CYS A 622 8.85 17.33 -10.18
CA CYS A 622 7.69 17.66 -9.34
C CYS A 622 7.31 16.55 -8.35
N ALA A 623 8.11 15.49 -8.19
CA ALA A 623 7.78 14.40 -7.26
C ALA A 623 8.02 14.77 -5.79
N ASN A 624 9.05 15.59 -5.52
CA ASN A 624 9.39 16.00 -4.15
C ASN A 624 9.95 17.42 -4.17
N PHE A 625 9.20 18.37 -3.59
CA PHE A 625 9.58 19.78 -3.54
C PHE A 625 9.08 20.47 -2.26
N ARG A 626 9.72 21.57 -1.88
CA ARG A 626 9.30 22.46 -0.79
C ARG A 626 8.59 23.67 -1.37
N TYR A 627 7.61 24.21 -0.64
CA TYR A 627 6.81 25.35 -1.07
C TYR A 627 6.34 26.16 0.11
N ARG A 628 5.85 27.39 -0.14
CA ARG A 628 5.15 28.20 0.86
C ARG A 628 3.66 27.88 0.81
N GLN A 629 3.03 27.63 1.95
CA GLN A 629 1.62 27.23 2.03
C GLN A 629 0.69 28.19 1.28
N ASN A 630 0.85 29.50 1.49
CA ASN A 630 0.04 30.53 0.79
C ASN A 630 0.16 30.45 -0.74
N ASP A 631 1.34 30.12 -1.28
CA ASP A 631 1.55 29.96 -2.71
C ASP A 631 0.85 28.70 -3.23
N MET A 632 0.88 27.61 -2.47
CA MET A 632 0.18 26.37 -2.80
C MET A 632 -1.33 26.57 -2.86
N ASP A 633 -1.92 27.22 -1.86
CA ASP A 633 -3.36 27.45 -1.77
C ASP A 633 -3.86 28.33 -2.92
N GLN A 634 -3.10 29.36 -3.28
CA GLN A 634 -3.42 30.21 -4.43
C GLN A 634 -3.32 29.45 -5.74
N VAL A 635 -2.25 28.67 -5.97
CA VAL A 635 -2.07 27.90 -7.21
C VAL A 635 -3.13 26.81 -7.33
N LYS A 636 -3.53 26.15 -6.25
CA LYS A 636 -4.64 25.19 -6.25
C LYS A 636 -5.98 25.84 -6.62
N SER A 637 -6.26 27.03 -6.08
CA SER A 637 -7.45 27.81 -6.44
C SER A 637 -7.44 28.23 -7.91
N GLU A 638 -6.27 28.68 -8.44
CA GLU A 638 -6.10 28.97 -9.87
C GLU A 638 -6.33 27.72 -10.73
N ALA A 639 -5.83 26.55 -10.32
CA ALA A 639 -6.01 25.29 -11.03
C ALA A 639 -7.48 24.87 -11.11
N ALA A 640 -8.25 25.04 -10.03
CA ALA A 640 -9.66 24.71 -9.98
C ALA A 640 -10.47 25.54 -10.99
N SER A 641 -10.13 26.83 -11.19
CA SER A 641 -10.80 27.73 -12.16
C SER A 641 -10.44 27.42 -13.62
N LYS A 642 -9.40 26.63 -13.91
CA LYS A 642 -8.85 26.36 -15.25
C LYS A 642 -9.13 24.93 -15.77
N THR A 643 -10.02 24.18 -15.16
CA THR A 643 -10.30 22.78 -15.53
C THR A 643 -10.65 22.61 -17.02
N SER A 644 -11.50 23.47 -17.57
CA SER A 644 -11.86 23.43 -19.01
C SER A 644 -10.66 23.72 -19.93
N GLN A 645 -9.75 24.60 -19.50
CA GLN A 645 -8.52 24.88 -20.23
C GLN A 645 -7.61 23.64 -20.27
N PHE A 646 -7.45 22.96 -19.14
CA PHE A 646 -6.62 21.73 -19.06
C PHE A 646 -7.19 20.59 -19.93
N MET A 647 -8.52 20.46 -20.03
CA MET A 647 -9.15 19.49 -20.93
C MET A 647 -8.80 19.77 -22.41
N THR A 648 -8.83 21.03 -22.80
CA THR A 648 -8.47 21.43 -24.17
C THR A 648 -7.00 21.19 -24.45
N GLU A 649 -6.11 21.56 -23.53
CA GLU A 649 -4.66 21.36 -23.64
C GLU A 649 -4.31 19.88 -23.69
N ALA A 650 -4.88 19.04 -22.81
CA ALA A 650 -4.69 17.59 -22.83
C ALA A 650 -5.16 16.97 -24.15
N SER A 651 -6.35 17.35 -24.65
CA SER A 651 -6.85 16.88 -25.94
C SER A 651 -5.92 17.28 -27.10
N THR A 652 -5.31 18.47 -27.04
CA THR A 652 -4.38 18.95 -28.06
C THR A 652 -3.08 18.16 -28.03
N ILE A 653 -2.55 17.86 -26.84
CA ILE A 653 -1.34 17.02 -26.66
C ILE A 653 -1.61 15.59 -27.16
N ALA A 654 -2.75 15.00 -26.81
CA ALA A 654 -3.11 13.63 -27.21
C ALA A 654 -3.30 13.48 -28.73
N LYS A 655 -3.72 14.53 -29.44
CA LYS A 655 -3.83 14.54 -30.89
C LYS A 655 -2.46 14.47 -31.61
N GLY A 656 -1.39 14.78 -30.91
CA GLY A 656 -0.01 14.67 -31.41
C GLY A 656 0.63 13.29 -31.22
N TRP A 657 -0.07 12.34 -30.62
CA TRP A 657 0.36 10.97 -30.35
C TRP A 657 -0.19 10.03 -31.43
#